data_77ee19a7769125c5916067b5c2331cf0
#
_entry.id   77ee19a7769125c5916067b5c2331cf0
#
_cell.length_a   1.000
_cell.length_b   1.000
_cell.length_c   1.000
_cell.angle_alpha   90.00
_cell.angle_beta   90.00
_cell.angle_gamma   90.00
#
_symmetry.space_group_name_H-M   'P 1'
#
loop_
_entity.id
_entity.type
_entity.pdbx_description
1 polymer ?
#
loop_
_entity_poly.entity_id
_entity_poly.type
_entity_poly.pdbx_seq_one_letter_code
_entity_poly.pdbx_strand_id
1 'polypeptide(L)'
;MKKWTILLLALLCSTAGAAAQDFSVVNPRCEYRDEPLGINTLTPRFSWQISARDRGFLQTAYELIVGDDRAAVAAGRGNLWRVKAKGAESLHIPYAGKALESGKEYYWSVRVWNAAGEVSPWMPVNRFSTGLMSPDAWSGARWIAMEVQPDSLRLVPGEEYNKLTIGDRITAPNRLPQFRREIDVRKPVKRAMAYVSGLGQFEFFINGDKVGDNFLDPAWSDYDKIVCYVPFDVTDRLQQGANVLGVMLGNGMYNVPRERYYKLLMTYGYPMMICKVDVEYADGTHDVIVSDGSWRTATSPVTYSSIFGGEDYDATLERTGWMKPGYDDSSWQEVLFTSQRGELIAPKALPVKVMEEFPVFKIRKTKYGKWLYDMGQNFSGVARLTVKGKRGQAVRMNTCELFDPAVDSIQIHGGYRGETRYTYTLRGDAEPESWAPQFTYHGFRYVLIDGAVPAGEPNPEGLPEIVDVRGLHIRNSTPESGTFVSSNDLLNKTQRLIGWGIKSNMVSYLTDCPHREKLPWLEQLHLMFGSLQYTFDMFSLYEKMLDDMAMAQLPNGLVPDIAPEYALFREAFRDSPEWGSAFVLVPLYLYEYYGDGTMLRKHYEAMGRYVDYLTSKADDHILKHGLGDWFDIGPKMPGRAQLSSLAATATPIYYMDALAMVKGAELLGKKKDAERWQKLADAIRTSYNEKFFHKEGCYYDRNSQTANSIALCAGLVDPEYRQGVLDNVVKDIRSRNNGLTGGDVGYTYILRALEAGGRSDVIFDMNSRYDVYGYGYMLAQGATALPESWQVVPIKSHNHFMLGHLMQWLYTHVGGIRRDTGALAYKRSVIRPEAVGDLTMARVSFESPYGQIRSEWSKGADGSFELLAEVPANTTSTVWLPAAEDAAVFESNLPVEKVAGIEYLGYKEGCKVYAVGSGTYRFDVRPQR
;
A
#
# COMPACT_ATOMS: atom_id res chain seq x y z
N MET A 1 50.42 -59.27 -2.44
CA MET A 1 50.44 -58.91 -1.02
C MET A 1 51.34 -57.69 -0.82
N LYS A 2 50.85 -56.49 -0.81
CA LYS A 2 51.61 -55.30 -0.38
C LYS A 2 50.70 -54.48 0.53
N LYS A 3 51.15 -54.36 1.80
CA LYS A 3 50.53 -53.55 2.83
C LYS A 3 50.77 -52.10 2.55
N TRP A 4 49.67 -51.34 2.56
CA TRP A 4 49.74 -49.88 2.59
C TRP A 4 49.39 -49.42 4.01
N THR A 5 50.36 -48.78 4.64
CA THR A 5 50.25 -48.13 5.93
C THR A 5 49.74 -46.70 5.70
N ILE A 6 48.56 -46.39 6.16
CA ILE A 6 48.00 -45.00 6.10
C ILE A 6 48.41 -44.28 7.39
N LEU A 7 49.23 -43.25 7.23
CA LEU A 7 49.64 -42.33 8.27
C LEU A 7 48.51 -41.30 8.47
N LEU A 8 47.78 -41.36 9.59
CA LEU A 8 46.82 -40.32 9.95
C LEU A 8 47.57 -39.16 10.60
N LEU A 9 47.73 -38.04 9.90
CA LEU A 9 48.14 -36.76 10.47
C LEU A 9 46.90 -36.09 11.05
N ALA A 10 46.77 -36.09 12.39
CA ALA A 10 45.79 -35.33 13.10
C ALA A 10 46.19 -33.85 13.08
N LEU A 11 45.61 -33.04 12.18
CA LEU A 11 45.65 -31.59 12.29
C LEU A 11 44.65 -31.17 13.37
N LEU A 12 45.15 -30.83 14.55
CA LEU A 12 44.42 -30.07 15.55
C LEU A 12 44.24 -28.65 15.05
N CYS A 13 43.14 -28.40 14.29
CA CYS A 13 42.61 -27.05 14.13
C CYS A 13 41.92 -26.68 15.44
N SER A 14 42.54 -25.85 16.24
CA SER A 14 41.92 -25.13 17.32
C SER A 14 40.95 -24.11 16.68
N THR A 15 39.71 -24.55 16.42
CA THR A 15 38.61 -23.61 16.24
C THR A 15 38.34 -22.99 17.59
N ALA A 16 38.89 -21.81 17.83
CA ALA A 16 38.31 -20.92 18.82
C ALA A 16 36.84 -20.71 18.39
N GLY A 17 35.94 -21.45 19.01
CA GLY A 17 34.52 -21.25 18.86
C GLY A 17 34.22 -19.81 19.29
N ALA A 18 33.95 -18.93 18.34
CA ALA A 18 33.26 -17.69 18.66
C ALA A 18 31.97 -18.14 19.35
N ALA A 19 31.83 -17.91 20.63
CA ALA A 19 30.56 -18.09 21.33
C ALA A 19 29.53 -17.29 20.52
N ALA A 20 28.49 -17.97 20.08
CA ALA A 20 27.39 -17.28 19.37
C ALA A 20 26.90 -16.20 20.31
N GLN A 21 27.03 -14.92 19.90
CA GLN A 21 26.58 -13.81 20.74
C GLN A 21 25.07 -13.90 20.88
N ASP A 22 24.56 -13.64 22.08
CA ASP A 22 23.17 -13.83 22.42
C ASP A 22 22.24 -12.80 21.78
N PHE A 23 22.79 -11.79 21.10
CA PHE A 23 22.01 -10.78 20.37
C PHE A 23 22.75 -10.23 19.13
N SER A 24 21.95 -9.78 18.15
CA SER A 24 22.46 -9.20 16.89
C SER A 24 21.47 -8.17 16.32
N VAL A 25 22.00 -7.29 15.46
CA VAL A 25 21.18 -6.35 14.68
C VAL A 25 20.64 -7.09 13.45
N VAL A 26 19.33 -6.91 13.20
CA VAL A 26 18.60 -7.51 12.07
C VAL A 26 17.72 -6.46 11.38
N ASN A 27 17.17 -6.80 10.23
CA ASN A 27 16.23 -5.96 9.45
C ASN A 27 16.68 -4.50 9.30
N PRO A 28 17.90 -4.25 8.75
CA PRO A 28 18.37 -2.89 8.50
C PRO A 28 17.48 -2.21 7.45
N ARG A 29 17.18 -0.93 7.68
CA ARG A 29 16.39 -0.11 6.75
C ARG A 29 17.06 1.23 6.52
N CYS A 30 17.08 1.64 5.27
CA CYS A 30 17.40 3.01 4.87
C CYS A 30 16.16 3.57 4.16
N GLU A 31 15.59 4.68 4.67
CA GLU A 31 14.33 5.23 4.14
C GLU A 31 13.22 4.16 4.03
N TYR A 32 13.01 3.37 5.10
CA TYR A 32 12.03 2.28 5.21
C TYR A 32 12.23 1.10 4.25
N ARG A 33 13.29 1.10 3.45
CA ARG A 33 13.55 0.08 2.43
C ARG A 33 14.82 -0.70 2.74
N ASP A 34 14.86 -1.94 2.29
CA ASP A 34 16.06 -2.75 2.28
C ASP A 34 16.88 -2.42 1.03
N GLU A 35 18.16 -2.13 1.19
CA GLU A 35 19.12 -1.78 0.11
C GLU A 35 18.53 -0.87 -1.00
N PRO A 36 17.91 0.30 -0.67
CA PRO A 36 17.20 1.09 -1.65
C PRO A 36 18.12 1.65 -2.73
N LEU A 37 17.65 1.59 -3.99
CA LEU A 37 18.26 2.28 -5.11
C LEU A 37 17.60 3.65 -5.30
N GLY A 38 18.42 4.66 -5.51
CA GLY A 38 17.99 5.99 -5.93
C GLY A 38 17.12 6.73 -4.91
N ILE A 39 17.49 6.74 -3.62
CA ILE A 39 16.72 7.51 -2.62
C ILE A 39 16.75 9.02 -2.94
N ASN A 40 15.61 9.67 -2.72
CA ASN A 40 15.42 11.09 -3.06
C ASN A 40 15.77 12.03 -1.88
N THR A 41 16.84 11.73 -1.16
CA THR A 41 17.36 12.55 -0.05
C THR A 41 18.86 12.40 0.12
N LEU A 42 19.52 13.46 0.53
CA LEU A 42 20.95 13.47 0.89
C LEU A 42 21.17 13.32 2.41
N THR A 43 20.08 13.23 3.18
CA THR A 43 20.09 13.00 4.62
C THR A 43 19.21 11.81 5.00
N PRO A 44 19.57 10.60 4.53
CA PRO A 44 18.73 9.41 4.74
C PRO A 44 18.60 9.07 6.22
N ARG A 45 17.48 8.39 6.56
CA ARG A 45 17.20 7.88 7.90
C ARG A 45 17.52 6.39 7.94
N PHE A 46 18.20 5.97 9.00
CA PHE A 46 18.55 4.57 9.24
C PHE A 46 17.71 4.00 10.39
N SER A 47 17.26 2.77 10.23
CA SER A 47 16.55 2.03 11.28
C SER A 47 17.02 0.58 11.30
N TRP A 48 16.88 -0.06 12.46
CA TRP A 48 17.21 -1.48 12.65
C TRP A 48 16.39 -2.09 13.74
N GLN A 49 16.23 -3.41 13.67
CA GLN A 49 15.66 -4.23 14.72
C GLN A 49 16.76 -5.03 15.41
N ILE A 50 16.43 -5.65 16.54
CA ILE A 50 17.37 -6.45 17.33
C ILE A 50 16.76 -7.83 17.56
N SER A 51 17.53 -8.88 17.27
CA SER A 51 17.22 -10.23 17.68
C SER A 51 18.02 -10.52 18.96
N ALA A 52 17.34 -10.93 20.02
CA ALA A 52 17.97 -11.30 21.30
C ALA A 52 17.34 -12.59 21.85
N ARG A 53 18.16 -13.45 22.46
CA ARG A 53 17.69 -14.68 23.12
C ARG A 53 17.16 -14.41 24.52
N ASP A 54 17.79 -13.48 25.22
CA ASP A 54 17.46 -13.17 26.60
C ASP A 54 16.23 -12.27 26.68
N ARG A 55 15.40 -12.53 27.69
CA ARG A 55 14.28 -11.66 28.04
C ARG A 55 14.76 -10.34 28.63
N GLY A 56 14.00 -9.28 28.42
CA GLY A 56 14.30 -7.95 28.94
C GLY A 56 15.47 -7.25 28.26
N PHE A 57 15.83 -7.66 27.02
CA PHE A 57 16.88 -6.99 26.25
C PHE A 57 16.54 -5.52 26.00
N LEU A 58 17.45 -4.63 26.38
CA LEU A 58 17.40 -3.20 26.09
C LEU A 58 18.72 -2.74 25.48
N GLN A 59 18.63 -2.03 24.35
CA GLN A 59 19.76 -1.29 23.78
C GLN A 59 20.09 -0.10 24.67
N THR A 60 21.35 0.08 25.01
CA THR A 60 21.85 1.22 25.81
C THR A 60 22.74 2.16 25.03
N ALA A 61 23.28 1.71 23.89
CA ALA A 61 24.06 2.50 22.97
C ALA A 61 24.06 1.84 21.58
N TYR A 62 24.40 2.65 20.58
CA TYR A 62 24.70 2.15 19.24
C TYR A 62 25.94 2.84 18.66
N GLU A 63 26.55 2.20 17.67
CA GLU A 63 27.58 2.80 16.81
C GLU A 63 27.24 2.50 15.35
N LEU A 64 27.01 3.57 14.58
CA LEU A 64 26.66 3.51 13.17
C LEU A 64 27.79 4.11 12.33
N ILE A 65 28.12 3.44 11.22
CA ILE A 65 29.13 3.89 10.27
C ILE A 65 28.55 3.92 8.86
N VAL A 66 28.96 4.91 8.08
CA VAL A 66 28.65 5.03 6.64
C VAL A 66 29.93 5.32 5.87
N GLY A 67 30.06 4.70 4.70
CA GLY A 67 31.22 4.90 3.83
C GLY A 67 30.88 4.64 2.36
N ASP A 68 31.82 4.95 1.48
CA ASP A 68 31.76 4.73 0.02
C ASP A 68 32.56 3.49 -0.43
N ASP A 69 33.19 2.79 0.51
CA ASP A 69 33.92 1.54 0.27
C ASP A 69 33.33 0.40 1.13
N ARG A 70 32.82 -0.63 0.47
CA ARG A 70 32.17 -1.77 1.12
C ARG A 70 33.12 -2.54 2.03
N ALA A 71 34.37 -2.73 1.60
CA ALA A 71 35.36 -3.50 2.34
C ALA A 71 35.81 -2.75 3.60
N ALA A 72 35.95 -1.41 3.51
CA ALA A 72 36.23 -0.56 4.66
C ALA A 72 35.10 -0.61 5.70
N VAL A 73 33.84 -0.49 5.26
CA VAL A 73 32.67 -0.59 6.15
C VAL A 73 32.57 -1.99 6.77
N ALA A 74 32.82 -3.06 6.03
CA ALA A 74 32.89 -4.43 6.55
C ALA A 74 33.97 -4.60 7.63
N ALA A 75 35.05 -3.83 7.53
CA ALA A 75 36.11 -3.80 8.52
C ALA A 75 35.86 -2.80 9.68
N GLY A 76 34.62 -2.28 9.81
CA GLY A 76 34.24 -1.33 10.86
C GLY A 76 34.78 0.09 10.67
N ARG A 77 35.11 0.49 9.43
CA ARG A 77 35.64 1.82 9.09
C ARG A 77 34.67 2.57 8.18
N GLY A 78 34.03 3.62 8.70
CA GLY A 78 33.20 4.55 7.93
C GLY A 78 33.96 5.85 7.69
N ASN A 79 34.21 6.22 6.42
CA ASN A 79 34.95 7.42 6.05
C ASN A 79 34.07 8.66 5.87
N LEU A 80 32.76 8.46 5.74
CA LEU A 80 31.77 9.53 5.55
C LEU A 80 31.09 9.92 6.85
N TRP A 81 30.73 8.93 7.65
CA TRP A 81 30.10 9.15 8.93
C TRP A 81 30.42 8.03 9.93
N ARG A 82 30.64 8.45 11.18
CA ARG A 82 30.74 7.56 12.31
C ARG A 82 30.13 8.24 13.51
N VAL A 83 29.12 7.65 14.09
CA VAL A 83 28.49 8.12 15.32
C VAL A 83 28.40 7.01 16.33
N LYS A 84 28.78 7.31 17.59
CA LYS A 84 28.51 6.47 18.74
C LYS A 84 27.66 7.26 19.72
N ALA A 85 26.44 6.77 19.97
CA ALA A 85 25.49 7.46 20.84
C ALA A 85 25.02 6.52 21.95
N LYS A 86 24.76 7.11 23.13
CA LYS A 86 24.07 6.43 24.22
C LYS A 86 22.57 6.58 24.01
N GLY A 87 21.81 5.51 24.22
CA GLY A 87 20.37 5.51 24.11
C GLY A 87 19.80 4.22 23.50
N ALA A 88 18.50 4.14 23.55
CA ALA A 88 17.71 3.00 23.04
C ALA A 88 17.11 3.29 21.64
N GLU A 89 17.51 4.36 21.00
CA GLU A 89 17.04 4.75 19.67
C GLU A 89 17.57 3.76 18.62
N SER A 90 16.66 3.23 17.83
CA SER A 90 16.96 2.33 16.71
C SER A 90 16.12 2.63 15.46
N LEU A 91 15.33 3.70 15.52
CA LEU A 91 14.44 4.11 14.43
C LEU A 91 14.79 5.53 13.96
N HIS A 92 14.79 5.72 12.64
CA HIS A 92 14.86 7.03 11.96
C HIS A 92 16.09 7.87 12.34
N ILE A 93 17.25 7.24 12.54
CA ILE A 93 18.49 7.94 12.83
C ILE A 93 18.92 8.72 11.59
N PRO A 94 18.87 10.06 11.61
CA PRO A 94 19.16 10.85 10.43
C PRO A 94 20.66 10.86 10.16
N TYR A 95 21.04 10.74 8.88
CA TYR A 95 22.43 10.92 8.45
C TYR A 95 22.91 12.34 8.74
N ALA A 96 24.06 12.45 9.41
CA ALA A 96 24.69 13.73 9.76
C ALA A 96 26.20 13.73 9.47
N GLY A 97 26.62 12.95 8.47
CA GLY A 97 28.02 12.88 8.04
C GLY A 97 28.40 13.91 6.97
N LYS A 98 29.46 13.60 6.22
CA LYS A 98 29.87 14.40 5.06
C LYS A 98 28.80 14.38 4.00
N ALA A 99 28.70 15.45 3.20
CA ALA A 99 27.70 15.56 2.13
C ALA A 99 27.75 14.34 1.21
N LEU A 100 26.57 13.76 0.94
CA LEU A 100 26.40 12.69 -0.04
C LEU A 100 26.26 13.31 -1.43
N GLU A 101 26.71 12.57 -2.44
CA GLU A 101 26.64 12.98 -3.85
C GLU A 101 25.46 12.33 -4.55
N SER A 102 24.95 12.96 -5.61
CA SER A 102 23.87 12.47 -6.45
C SER A 102 24.33 11.25 -7.28
N GLY A 103 23.48 10.22 -7.38
CA GLY A 103 23.74 9.04 -8.21
C GLY A 103 24.81 8.08 -7.68
N LYS A 104 25.24 8.21 -6.43
CA LYS A 104 26.31 7.43 -5.80
C LYS A 104 25.77 6.33 -4.90
N GLU A 105 26.56 5.27 -4.77
CA GLU A 105 26.30 4.15 -3.86
C GLU A 105 27.10 4.31 -2.58
N TYR A 106 26.49 3.95 -1.47
CA TYR A 106 27.03 4.02 -0.14
C TYR A 106 26.73 2.76 0.64
N TYR A 107 27.54 2.49 1.65
CA TYR A 107 27.49 1.31 2.50
C TYR A 107 27.42 1.72 3.95
N TRP A 108 26.68 0.96 4.77
CA TRP A 108 26.57 1.25 6.18
C TRP A 108 26.48 -0.03 7.01
N SER A 109 26.80 0.10 8.27
CA SER A 109 26.67 -0.95 9.27
C SER A 109 26.46 -0.33 10.64
N VAL A 110 25.86 -1.10 11.55
CA VAL A 110 25.61 -0.69 12.93
C VAL A 110 25.89 -1.84 13.88
N ARG A 111 26.31 -1.53 15.12
CA ARG A 111 26.39 -2.44 16.25
C ARG A 111 25.80 -1.77 17.49
N VAL A 112 25.31 -2.58 18.42
CA VAL A 112 24.58 -2.09 19.59
C VAL A 112 25.16 -2.66 20.88
N TRP A 113 24.93 -1.98 22.01
CA TRP A 113 25.30 -2.42 23.36
C TRP A 113 24.06 -2.72 24.17
N ASN A 114 24.11 -3.80 24.97
CA ASN A 114 23.09 -4.13 25.96
C ASN A 114 23.35 -3.44 27.31
N ALA A 115 22.48 -3.67 28.29
CA ALA A 115 22.59 -3.10 29.65
C ALA A 115 23.81 -3.63 30.44
N ALA A 116 24.36 -4.81 30.13
CA ALA A 116 25.56 -5.35 30.70
C ALA A 116 26.87 -4.75 30.13
N GLY A 117 26.74 -3.89 29.12
CA GLY A 117 27.87 -3.28 28.40
C GLY A 117 28.48 -4.16 27.32
N GLU A 118 27.87 -5.29 27.02
CA GLU A 118 28.30 -6.19 25.93
C GLU A 118 27.88 -5.59 24.58
N VAL A 119 28.70 -5.82 23.53
CA VAL A 119 28.49 -5.28 22.19
C VAL A 119 28.16 -6.38 21.19
N SER A 120 27.19 -6.13 20.30
CA SER A 120 26.92 -7.04 19.19
C SER A 120 28.06 -7.06 18.16
N PRO A 121 28.13 -8.07 17.29
CA PRO A 121 28.86 -7.94 16.05
C PRO A 121 28.39 -6.72 15.25
N TRP A 122 29.26 -6.21 14.36
CA TRP A 122 28.77 -5.36 13.28
C TRP A 122 27.73 -6.15 12.46
N MET A 123 26.61 -5.51 12.16
CA MET A 123 25.65 -6.11 11.26
C MET A 123 26.28 -6.31 9.86
N PRO A 124 25.85 -7.29 9.05
CA PRO A 124 26.26 -7.40 7.65
C PRO A 124 26.11 -6.06 6.93
N VAL A 125 27.09 -5.72 6.09
CA VAL A 125 27.09 -4.45 5.37
C VAL A 125 25.85 -4.36 4.48
N ASN A 126 25.05 -3.34 4.71
CA ASN A 126 23.90 -2.96 3.88
C ASN A 126 24.29 -1.79 2.97
N ARG A 127 23.61 -1.62 1.85
CA ARG A 127 23.87 -0.56 0.87
C ARG A 127 22.68 0.33 0.65
N PHE A 128 22.91 1.51 0.10
CA PHE A 128 21.90 2.38 -0.50
C PHE A 128 22.54 3.22 -1.60
N SER A 129 21.74 3.71 -2.54
CA SER A 129 22.22 4.71 -3.49
C SER A 129 21.30 5.92 -3.49
N THR A 130 21.89 7.10 -3.71
CA THR A 130 21.15 8.34 -3.94
C THR A 130 20.63 8.39 -5.37
N GLY A 131 19.51 9.08 -5.56
CA GLY A 131 18.95 9.36 -6.89
C GLY A 131 19.66 10.50 -7.60
N LEU A 132 19.18 10.83 -8.80
CA LEU A 132 19.62 11.99 -9.57
C LEU A 132 18.89 13.23 -9.02
N MET A 133 19.62 14.10 -8.30
CA MET A 133 19.06 15.17 -7.48
C MET A 133 18.97 16.52 -8.20
N SER A 134 19.44 16.62 -9.44
CA SER A 134 19.41 17.85 -10.23
C SER A 134 19.33 17.55 -11.73
N PRO A 135 18.90 18.50 -12.55
CA PRO A 135 18.93 18.35 -14.00
C PRO A 135 20.33 18.01 -14.56
N ASP A 136 21.39 18.57 -14.00
CA ASP A 136 22.77 18.31 -14.42
C ASP A 136 23.20 16.86 -14.17
N ALA A 137 22.62 16.21 -13.16
CA ALA A 137 22.88 14.79 -12.88
C ALA A 137 22.41 13.85 -14.00
N TRP A 138 21.55 14.32 -14.92
CA TRP A 138 21.13 13.60 -16.10
C TRP A 138 22.15 13.63 -17.24
N SER A 139 23.27 14.36 -17.10
CA SER A 139 24.40 14.38 -18.01
C SER A 139 24.01 14.70 -19.46
N GLY A 140 23.03 15.58 -19.66
CA GLY A 140 22.55 15.98 -20.97
C GLY A 140 21.55 15.01 -21.63
N ALA A 141 21.04 14.01 -20.91
CA ALA A 141 19.91 13.19 -21.39
C ALA A 141 18.71 14.09 -21.75
N ARG A 142 18.06 13.75 -22.85
CA ARG A 142 16.91 14.49 -23.37
C ARG A 142 15.68 13.60 -23.42
N TRP A 143 14.51 14.19 -23.23
CA TRP A 143 13.25 13.52 -23.55
C TRP A 143 13.17 13.29 -25.05
N ILE A 144 12.91 12.01 -25.43
CA ILE A 144 12.77 11.58 -26.81
C ILE A 144 11.41 10.90 -27.02
N ALA A 145 10.85 11.11 -28.19
CA ALA A 145 9.55 10.58 -28.60
C ALA A 145 9.59 10.11 -30.06
N MET A 146 8.64 9.23 -30.43
CA MET A 146 8.37 8.89 -31.83
C MET A 146 7.53 9.97 -32.50
N GLU A 147 6.61 10.55 -31.76
CA GLU A 147 5.70 11.60 -32.21
C GLU A 147 5.45 12.58 -31.05
N VAL A 148 5.33 13.86 -31.36
CA VAL A 148 5.06 14.91 -30.36
C VAL A 148 3.62 15.37 -30.50
N GLN A 149 2.86 15.35 -29.41
CA GLN A 149 1.49 15.84 -29.42
C GLN A 149 1.47 17.35 -29.54
N PRO A 150 0.66 17.92 -30.43
CA PRO A 150 0.41 19.36 -30.44
C PRO A 150 -0.26 19.84 -29.12
N ASP A 151 0.17 20.98 -28.60
CA ASP A 151 -0.40 21.57 -27.36
C ASP A 151 -1.92 21.76 -27.44
N SER A 152 -2.48 22.00 -28.62
CA SER A 152 -3.92 22.14 -28.85
C SER A 152 -4.73 20.88 -28.59
N LEU A 153 -4.05 19.71 -28.51
CA LEU A 153 -4.66 18.41 -28.20
C LEU A 153 -4.49 18.03 -26.72
N ARG A 154 -3.70 18.81 -25.96
CA ARG A 154 -3.50 18.55 -24.54
C ARG A 154 -4.81 18.75 -23.79
N LEU A 155 -5.10 17.81 -22.90
CA LEU A 155 -6.29 17.81 -22.06
C LEU A 155 -5.95 17.32 -20.68
N VAL A 156 -5.89 18.22 -19.72
CA VAL A 156 -5.55 17.89 -18.32
C VAL A 156 -6.63 18.41 -17.38
N PRO A 157 -6.78 17.85 -16.20
CA PRO A 157 -7.71 18.34 -15.18
C PRO A 157 -7.41 19.81 -14.83
N GLY A 158 -8.46 20.61 -14.69
CA GLY A 158 -8.32 22.05 -14.35
C GLY A 158 -8.34 23.01 -15.56
N GLU A 159 -8.09 22.53 -16.77
CA GLU A 159 -8.41 23.27 -17.99
C GLU A 159 -9.92 23.16 -18.29
N GLU A 160 -10.52 24.13 -18.98
CA GLU A 160 -11.96 24.16 -19.23
C GLU A 160 -12.48 22.82 -19.80
N TYR A 161 -13.16 22.07 -18.95
CA TYR A 161 -13.62 20.73 -19.24
C TYR A 161 -14.99 20.76 -19.89
N ASN A 162 -15.04 21.01 -21.20
CA ASN A 162 -16.28 20.83 -21.95
C ASN A 162 -16.32 19.45 -22.59
N LYS A 163 -17.06 18.52 -21.98
CA LYS A 163 -17.18 17.11 -22.43
C LYS A 163 -17.55 16.96 -23.91
N LEU A 164 -18.23 17.92 -24.51
CA LEU A 164 -18.66 17.86 -25.90
C LEU A 164 -17.56 18.26 -26.89
N THR A 165 -16.70 19.21 -26.53
CA THR A 165 -15.59 19.65 -27.38
C THR A 165 -14.33 18.78 -27.23
N ILE A 166 -14.21 18.04 -26.14
CA ILE A 166 -13.09 17.16 -25.85
C ILE A 166 -13.12 15.92 -26.75
N GLY A 167 -14.32 15.41 -27.05
CA GLY A 167 -14.49 14.19 -27.79
C GLY A 167 -13.70 14.12 -29.09
N ASP A 168 -13.62 15.21 -29.81
CA ASP A 168 -12.93 15.28 -31.09
C ASP A 168 -11.42 15.49 -30.95
N ARG A 169 -10.92 15.94 -29.79
CA ARG A 169 -9.51 16.20 -29.55
C ARG A 169 -8.70 14.94 -29.20
N ILE A 170 -9.35 13.91 -28.66
CA ILE A 170 -8.69 12.68 -28.20
C ILE A 170 -8.86 11.53 -29.22
N THR A 171 -9.17 11.81 -30.44
CA THR A 171 -9.27 10.82 -31.54
C THR A 171 -7.95 10.55 -32.24
N ALA A 172 -6.84 11.11 -31.75
CA ALA A 172 -5.52 10.86 -32.31
C ALA A 172 -5.18 9.35 -32.25
N PRO A 173 -4.53 8.80 -33.28
CA PRO A 173 -4.15 7.41 -33.33
C PRO A 173 -3.33 7.03 -32.10
N ASN A 174 -3.68 5.91 -31.49
CA ASN A 174 -2.95 5.33 -30.35
C ASN A 174 -1.64 4.73 -30.91
N ARG A 175 -0.56 5.50 -30.88
CA ARG A 175 0.74 5.09 -31.42
C ARG A 175 1.68 4.76 -30.28
N LEU A 176 1.95 3.48 -30.10
CA LEU A 176 2.81 2.99 -29.04
C LEU A 176 4.20 2.73 -29.58
N PRO A 177 5.21 3.51 -29.14
CA PRO A 177 6.56 3.41 -29.64
C PRO A 177 7.37 2.33 -28.93
N GLN A 178 8.35 1.82 -29.67
CA GLN A 178 9.51 1.14 -29.13
C GLN A 178 10.77 1.89 -29.56
N PHE A 179 11.77 1.90 -28.68
CA PHE A 179 13.04 2.59 -28.87
C PHE A 179 14.18 1.60 -28.74
N ARG A 180 15.24 1.78 -29.51
CA ARG A 180 16.48 1.02 -29.37
C ARG A 180 17.71 1.89 -29.55
N ARG A 181 18.78 1.45 -28.89
CA ARG A 181 20.13 1.97 -29.08
C ARG A 181 21.13 0.84 -28.90
N GLU A 182 22.01 0.63 -29.87
CA GLU A 182 23.18 -0.23 -29.75
C GLU A 182 24.32 0.56 -29.12
N ILE A 183 25.01 -0.04 -28.15
CA ILE A 183 26.13 0.56 -27.39
C ILE A 183 27.30 -0.41 -27.35
N ASP A 184 28.53 0.11 -27.21
CA ASP A 184 29.74 -0.69 -27.07
C ASP A 184 30.34 -0.50 -25.67
N VAL A 185 30.32 -1.57 -24.86
CA VAL A 185 30.94 -1.62 -23.53
C VAL A 185 32.38 -2.12 -23.66
N ARG A 186 33.32 -1.21 -23.59
CA ARG A 186 34.71 -1.44 -24.03
C ARG A 186 35.57 -2.22 -23.04
N LYS A 187 35.20 -2.22 -21.75
CA LYS A 187 36.02 -2.77 -20.66
C LYS A 187 35.16 -3.57 -19.70
N PRO A 188 35.76 -4.38 -18.82
CA PRO A 188 35.03 -5.08 -17.76
C PRO A 188 34.26 -4.09 -16.85
N VAL A 189 32.97 -4.29 -16.73
CA VAL A 189 32.08 -3.46 -15.88
C VAL A 189 32.34 -3.77 -14.41
N LYS A 190 32.55 -2.75 -13.59
CA LYS A 190 32.57 -2.86 -12.15
C LYS A 190 31.17 -2.61 -11.58
N ARG A 191 30.47 -1.58 -12.10
CA ARG A 191 29.11 -1.21 -11.71
C ARG A 191 28.42 -0.50 -12.86
N ALA A 192 27.13 -0.76 -13.06
CA ALA A 192 26.32 -0.01 -14.00
C ALA A 192 24.93 0.28 -13.44
N MET A 193 24.48 1.54 -13.55
CA MET A 193 23.17 1.98 -13.12
C MET A 193 22.40 2.60 -14.27
N ALA A 194 21.18 2.15 -14.50
CA ALA A 194 20.26 2.77 -15.44
C ALA A 194 19.18 3.57 -14.67
N TYR A 195 18.87 4.75 -15.18
CA TYR A 195 17.81 5.62 -14.70
C TYR A 195 16.86 5.87 -15.87
N VAL A 196 15.63 5.35 -15.77
CA VAL A 196 14.70 5.37 -16.91
C VAL A 196 13.35 5.95 -16.45
N SER A 197 12.78 6.81 -17.25
CA SER A 197 11.38 7.22 -17.14
C SER A 197 10.70 7.14 -18.51
N GLY A 198 9.50 6.55 -18.52
CA GLY A 198 8.63 6.50 -19.72
C GLY A 198 7.25 7.04 -19.38
N LEU A 199 6.88 8.11 -20.01
CA LEU A 199 5.53 8.66 -19.93
C LEU A 199 4.70 8.12 -21.11
N GLY A 200 3.58 7.40 -20.89
CA GLY A 200 2.85 7.01 -19.64
C GLY A 200 3.42 5.82 -18.85
N GLN A 201 3.84 4.73 -19.48
CA GLN A 201 4.40 3.53 -18.83
C GLN A 201 5.48 2.95 -19.72
N PHE A 202 6.44 2.22 -19.13
CA PHE A 202 7.53 1.63 -19.91
C PHE A 202 7.90 0.23 -19.44
N GLU A 203 8.44 -0.52 -20.39
CA GLU A 203 9.22 -1.74 -20.17
C GLU A 203 10.64 -1.49 -20.69
N PHE A 204 11.66 -1.78 -19.86
CA PHE A 204 13.07 -1.59 -20.19
C PHE A 204 13.76 -2.94 -20.40
N PHE A 205 14.59 -3.04 -21.45
CA PHE A 205 15.26 -4.25 -21.86
C PHE A 205 16.75 -4.01 -22.12
N ILE A 206 17.55 -5.01 -21.81
CA ILE A 206 18.96 -5.08 -22.23
C ILE A 206 19.20 -6.43 -22.93
N ASN A 207 19.72 -6.41 -24.15
CA ASN A 207 20.03 -7.60 -24.97
C ASN A 207 18.83 -8.56 -25.18
N GLY A 208 17.62 -8.06 -25.06
CA GLY A 208 16.36 -8.82 -25.20
C GLY A 208 15.73 -9.29 -23.91
N ASP A 209 16.40 -9.15 -22.78
CA ASP A 209 15.87 -9.51 -21.48
C ASP A 209 15.29 -8.27 -20.78
N LYS A 210 14.09 -8.40 -20.21
CA LYS A 210 13.49 -7.35 -19.36
C LYS A 210 14.37 -7.09 -18.16
N VAL A 211 14.57 -5.81 -17.84
CA VAL A 211 15.30 -5.37 -16.65
C VAL A 211 14.32 -5.20 -15.48
N GLY A 212 14.60 -5.95 -14.41
CA GLY A 212 13.74 -5.95 -13.22
C GLY A 212 12.44 -6.74 -13.41
N ASP A 213 11.62 -6.73 -12.35
CA ASP A 213 10.32 -7.43 -12.24
C ASP A 213 9.15 -6.48 -11.98
N ASN A 214 9.39 -5.18 -12.11
CA ASN A 214 8.37 -4.16 -11.94
C ASN A 214 7.29 -4.26 -13.02
N PHE A 215 6.09 -3.79 -12.66
CA PHE A 215 4.93 -3.73 -13.52
C PHE A 215 4.33 -2.31 -13.46
N LEU A 216 3.91 -1.75 -14.60
CA LEU A 216 3.33 -0.40 -14.72
C LEU A 216 4.27 0.75 -14.26
N ASP A 217 5.58 0.62 -14.42
CA ASP A 217 6.51 1.72 -14.20
C ASP A 217 6.32 2.88 -15.21
N PRO A 218 6.59 4.12 -14.78
CA PRO A 218 6.86 4.59 -13.43
C PRO A 218 5.59 4.79 -12.60
N ALA A 219 5.75 5.06 -11.30
CA ALA A 219 4.63 5.41 -10.43
C ALA A 219 3.85 6.62 -10.95
N TRP A 220 2.54 6.59 -10.79
CA TRP A 220 1.64 7.67 -11.23
C TRP A 220 1.76 8.90 -10.32
N SER A 221 1.69 10.08 -10.92
CA SER A 221 1.92 11.36 -10.25
C SER A 221 1.14 12.49 -10.93
N ASP A 222 1.16 13.68 -10.36
CA ASP A 222 0.78 14.90 -11.07
C ASP A 222 1.89 15.25 -12.07
N TYR A 223 1.72 14.80 -13.32
CA TYR A 223 2.75 14.87 -14.36
C TYR A 223 3.20 16.29 -14.73
N ASP A 224 2.41 17.30 -14.36
CA ASP A 224 2.81 18.70 -14.53
C ASP A 224 3.72 19.20 -13.41
N LYS A 225 3.79 18.49 -12.29
CA LYS A 225 4.59 18.87 -11.11
C LYS A 225 5.77 17.94 -10.89
N ILE A 226 5.53 16.63 -10.92
CA ILE A 226 6.58 15.64 -10.77
C ILE A 226 6.42 14.48 -11.75
N VAL A 227 7.54 13.90 -12.15
CA VAL A 227 7.61 12.67 -12.94
C VAL A 227 8.59 11.71 -12.26
N CYS A 228 8.14 10.50 -11.97
CA CYS A 228 9.00 9.49 -11.39
C CYS A 228 9.89 8.85 -12.47
N TYR A 229 11.17 8.63 -12.14
CA TYR A 229 12.05 7.74 -12.90
C TYR A 229 12.37 6.50 -12.06
N VAL A 230 12.80 5.42 -12.67
CA VAL A 230 13.14 4.17 -11.98
C VAL A 230 14.63 3.89 -12.10
N PRO A 231 15.37 3.75 -10.98
CA PRO A 231 16.75 3.31 -10.98
C PRO A 231 16.84 1.78 -11.05
N PHE A 232 17.72 1.26 -11.90
CA PHE A 232 18.02 -0.17 -12.02
C PHE A 232 19.51 -0.41 -11.87
N ASP A 233 19.90 -1.41 -11.09
CA ASP A 233 21.24 -1.97 -11.13
C ASP A 233 21.32 -2.92 -12.33
N VAL A 234 22.11 -2.55 -13.34
CA VAL A 234 22.27 -3.31 -14.58
C VAL A 234 23.68 -3.87 -14.76
N THR A 235 24.44 -3.94 -13.65
CA THR A 235 25.84 -4.39 -13.63
C THR A 235 26.02 -5.75 -14.31
N ASP A 236 25.19 -6.73 -13.95
CA ASP A 236 25.27 -8.10 -14.47
C ASP A 236 24.52 -8.29 -15.80
N ARG A 237 23.91 -7.23 -16.36
CA ARG A 237 23.17 -7.25 -17.62
C ARG A 237 23.99 -6.80 -18.81
N LEU A 238 25.02 -5.99 -18.56
CA LEU A 238 25.93 -5.52 -19.61
C LEU A 238 27.11 -6.49 -19.79
N GLN A 239 27.34 -6.88 -21.01
CA GLN A 239 28.49 -7.68 -21.40
C GLN A 239 29.54 -6.80 -22.08
N GLN A 240 30.81 -7.21 -22.04
CA GLN A 240 31.85 -6.52 -22.81
C GLN A 240 31.60 -6.70 -24.33
N GLY A 241 31.73 -5.60 -25.08
CA GLY A 241 31.39 -5.52 -26.51
C GLY A 241 29.98 -4.91 -26.72
N ALA A 242 29.37 -5.31 -27.82
CA ALA A 242 28.09 -4.76 -28.25
C ALA A 242 26.93 -5.21 -27.34
N ASN A 243 26.13 -4.24 -26.94
CA ASN A 243 24.88 -4.41 -26.18
C ASN A 243 23.76 -3.58 -26.79
N VAL A 244 22.49 -3.93 -26.51
CA VAL A 244 21.32 -3.17 -26.97
C VAL A 244 20.47 -2.78 -25.80
N LEU A 245 20.17 -1.50 -25.72
CA LEU A 245 19.15 -0.95 -24.84
C LEU A 245 17.83 -0.84 -25.60
N GLY A 246 16.77 -1.40 -25.07
CA GLY A 246 15.43 -1.37 -25.66
C GLY A 246 14.39 -0.80 -24.66
N VAL A 247 13.46 0.01 -25.15
CA VAL A 247 12.34 0.52 -24.34
C VAL A 247 11.05 0.38 -25.14
N MET A 248 9.99 -0.14 -24.51
CA MET A 248 8.64 -0.11 -25.05
C MET A 248 7.77 0.78 -24.15
N LEU A 249 6.89 1.57 -24.76
CA LEU A 249 6.01 2.48 -24.00
C LEU A 249 4.53 2.11 -24.16
N GLY A 250 3.77 2.33 -23.08
CA GLY A 250 2.32 2.32 -23.03
C GLY A 250 1.76 3.70 -22.64
N ASN A 251 0.45 3.85 -22.67
CA ASN A 251 -0.21 5.13 -22.41
C ASN A 251 -0.38 5.48 -20.92
N GLY A 252 -0.63 4.49 -20.05
CA GLY A 252 -0.88 4.71 -18.62
C GLY A 252 -1.96 5.73 -18.31
N MET A 253 -1.80 6.44 -17.19
CA MET A 253 -2.62 7.61 -16.82
C MET A 253 -2.17 8.90 -17.55
N TYR A 254 -1.01 8.88 -18.20
CA TYR A 254 -0.48 10.03 -18.93
C TYR A 254 -1.27 10.37 -20.21
N ASN A 255 -1.78 9.32 -20.87
CA ASN A 255 -2.57 9.46 -22.09
C ASN A 255 -3.72 8.44 -22.10
N VAL A 256 -4.95 8.92 -21.87
CA VAL A 256 -6.15 8.07 -21.86
C VAL A 256 -6.97 8.38 -23.11
N PRO A 257 -6.81 7.60 -24.20
CA PRO A 257 -7.50 7.85 -25.47
C PRO A 257 -9.00 7.53 -25.37
N ARG A 258 -9.83 8.30 -26.09
CA ARG A 258 -11.26 8.05 -26.26
C ARG A 258 -11.51 6.98 -27.32
N GLU A 259 -11.58 5.74 -26.91
CA GLU A 259 -11.94 4.65 -27.82
C GLU A 259 -12.88 3.64 -27.18
N ARG A 260 -12.42 2.94 -26.16
CA ARG A 260 -13.18 1.92 -25.43
C ARG A 260 -13.69 2.39 -24.07
N TYR A 261 -13.26 3.58 -23.64
CA TYR A 261 -13.58 4.15 -22.34
C TYR A 261 -13.84 5.65 -22.48
N TYR A 262 -14.83 6.20 -21.76
CA TYR A 262 -15.34 7.54 -22.00
C TYR A 262 -15.52 8.40 -20.73
N LYS A 263 -15.22 7.88 -19.53
CA LYS A 263 -15.49 8.62 -18.28
C LYS A 263 -14.37 9.61 -17.93
N LEU A 264 -13.16 9.12 -17.82
CA LEU A 264 -11.99 9.88 -17.39
C LEU A 264 -11.02 9.97 -18.56
N LEU A 265 -11.15 11.02 -19.36
CA LEU A 265 -10.32 11.25 -20.53
C LEU A 265 -9.29 12.31 -20.19
N MET A 266 -8.03 12.04 -20.42
CA MET A 266 -6.93 12.97 -20.23
C MET A 266 -5.79 12.66 -21.19
N THR A 267 -5.04 13.68 -21.57
CA THR A 267 -3.79 13.52 -22.29
C THR A 267 -2.85 14.67 -21.94
N TYR A 268 -1.76 14.34 -21.30
CA TYR A 268 -0.66 15.26 -21.01
C TYR A 268 0.29 15.35 -22.20
N GLY A 269 0.31 14.32 -23.05
CA GLY A 269 1.13 14.21 -24.23
C GLY A 269 1.13 12.80 -24.81
N TYR A 270 1.79 12.60 -25.94
CA TYR A 270 2.06 11.26 -26.47
C TYR A 270 3.21 10.60 -25.69
N PRO A 271 3.29 9.26 -25.67
CA PRO A 271 4.33 8.56 -24.95
C PRO A 271 5.74 9.00 -25.35
N MET A 272 6.57 9.29 -24.32
CA MET A 272 7.95 9.74 -24.45
C MET A 272 8.82 9.13 -23.36
N MET A 273 10.12 9.11 -23.52
CA MET A 273 11.02 8.57 -22.52
C MET A 273 12.29 9.41 -22.33
N ILE A 274 12.92 9.23 -21.16
CA ILE A 274 14.28 9.68 -20.87
C ILE A 274 15.06 8.52 -20.25
N CYS A 275 16.32 8.38 -20.62
CA CYS A 275 17.19 7.32 -20.13
C CYS A 275 18.60 7.83 -19.92
N LYS A 276 19.22 7.39 -18.81
CA LYS A 276 20.65 7.55 -18.56
C LYS A 276 21.20 6.23 -18.02
N VAL A 277 22.34 5.77 -18.54
CA VAL A 277 23.09 4.62 -18.01
C VAL A 277 24.49 5.08 -17.66
N ASP A 278 24.85 4.99 -16.38
CA ASP A 278 26.19 5.23 -15.87
C ASP A 278 26.93 3.87 -15.79
N VAL A 279 28.09 3.76 -16.43
CA VAL A 279 28.93 2.55 -16.42
C VAL A 279 30.29 2.89 -15.81
N GLU A 280 30.58 2.32 -14.65
CA GLU A 280 31.91 2.34 -14.00
C GLU A 280 32.68 1.08 -14.39
N TYR A 281 33.88 1.23 -14.93
CA TYR A 281 34.75 0.12 -15.30
C TYR A 281 35.68 -0.30 -14.17
N ALA A 282 36.20 -1.52 -14.26
CA ALA A 282 37.13 -2.07 -13.26
C ALA A 282 38.43 -1.25 -13.10
N ASP A 283 38.82 -0.47 -14.10
CA ASP A 283 39.99 0.42 -14.07
C ASP A 283 39.66 1.84 -13.50
N GLY A 284 38.43 2.06 -13.05
CA GLY A 284 37.95 3.33 -12.48
C GLY A 284 37.55 4.39 -13.51
N THR A 285 37.59 4.09 -14.82
CA THR A 285 37.05 4.97 -15.86
C THR A 285 35.52 4.82 -15.97
N HIS A 286 34.87 5.81 -16.59
CA HIS A 286 33.40 5.85 -16.68
C HIS A 286 32.96 6.14 -18.12
N ASP A 287 31.88 5.50 -18.53
CA ASP A 287 31.08 5.88 -19.70
C ASP A 287 29.65 6.26 -19.26
N VAL A 288 29.08 7.26 -19.93
CA VAL A 288 27.69 7.69 -19.71
C VAL A 288 26.94 7.60 -21.02
N ILE A 289 25.88 6.80 -21.04
CA ILE A 289 24.97 6.63 -22.16
C ILE A 289 23.67 7.36 -21.82
N VAL A 290 23.18 8.21 -22.73
CA VAL A 290 21.97 9.02 -22.48
C VAL A 290 20.97 8.89 -23.63
N SER A 291 19.72 9.23 -23.38
CA SER A 291 18.74 9.41 -24.45
C SER A 291 19.11 10.68 -25.24
N ASP A 292 19.43 10.49 -26.51
CA ASP A 292 19.85 11.51 -27.47
C ASP A 292 19.46 11.11 -28.92
N GLY A 293 19.94 11.82 -29.92
CA GLY A 293 19.68 11.57 -31.36
C GLY A 293 20.24 10.25 -31.89
N SER A 294 21.03 9.52 -31.12
CA SER A 294 21.55 8.21 -31.54
C SER A 294 20.54 7.07 -31.35
N TRP A 295 19.45 7.30 -30.64
CA TRP A 295 18.38 6.35 -30.54
C TRP A 295 17.55 6.29 -31.82
N ARG A 296 16.94 5.12 -32.07
CA ARG A 296 15.98 4.90 -33.15
C ARG A 296 14.64 4.47 -32.57
N THR A 297 13.55 4.78 -33.28
CA THR A 297 12.19 4.46 -32.82
C THR A 297 11.34 3.89 -33.95
N ALA A 298 10.41 3.01 -33.61
CA ALA A 298 9.40 2.46 -34.48
C ALA A 298 8.13 2.14 -33.69
N THR A 299 7.01 1.88 -34.38
CA THR A 299 5.78 1.39 -33.73
C THR A 299 6.02 0.01 -33.12
N SER A 300 5.48 -0.22 -31.94
CA SER A 300 5.54 -1.51 -31.24
C SER A 300 4.45 -2.48 -31.71
N PRO A 301 4.53 -3.77 -31.38
CA PRO A 301 3.43 -4.74 -31.57
C PRO A 301 2.17 -4.42 -30.75
N VAL A 302 2.25 -3.58 -29.72
CA VAL A 302 1.08 -3.10 -28.97
C VAL A 302 0.32 -2.09 -29.83
N THR A 303 -0.81 -2.50 -30.38
CA THR A 303 -1.61 -1.68 -31.31
C THR A 303 -2.65 -0.82 -30.64
N TYR A 304 -2.99 -1.16 -29.39
CA TYR A 304 -3.86 -0.37 -28.50
C TYR A 304 -3.42 -0.55 -27.05
N SER A 305 -3.39 0.54 -26.29
CA SER A 305 -3.19 0.51 -24.84
C SER A 305 -4.01 1.59 -24.17
N SER A 306 -4.75 1.23 -23.14
CA SER A 306 -5.46 2.14 -22.26
C SER A 306 -5.56 1.54 -20.87
N ILE A 307 -5.23 2.33 -19.86
CA ILE A 307 -5.33 1.89 -18.46
C ILE A 307 -6.76 1.43 -18.08
N PHE A 308 -7.77 1.90 -18.81
CA PHE A 308 -9.18 1.55 -18.62
C PHE A 308 -9.76 0.65 -19.70
N GLY A 309 -9.30 0.77 -20.95
CA GLY A 309 -9.87 0.07 -22.11
C GLY A 309 -9.20 -1.27 -22.45
N GLY A 310 -8.09 -1.60 -21.78
CA GLY A 310 -7.34 -2.83 -22.03
C GLY A 310 -6.18 -2.65 -23.01
N GLU A 311 -5.76 -3.73 -23.67
CA GLU A 311 -4.58 -3.75 -24.54
C GLU A 311 -4.78 -4.72 -25.72
N ASP A 312 -4.35 -4.34 -26.92
CA ASP A 312 -4.25 -5.23 -28.08
C ASP A 312 -2.79 -5.39 -28.49
N TYR A 313 -2.39 -6.62 -28.74
CA TYR A 313 -1.05 -6.98 -29.16
C TYR A 313 -1.13 -7.82 -30.46
N ASP A 314 -0.42 -7.36 -31.47
CA ASP A 314 -0.31 -8.09 -32.75
C ASP A 314 1.10 -8.66 -32.89
N ALA A 315 1.25 -9.94 -32.55
CA ALA A 315 2.55 -10.62 -32.62
C ALA A 315 3.06 -10.78 -34.09
N THR A 316 2.20 -10.58 -35.09
CA THR A 316 2.64 -10.56 -36.48
C THR A 316 3.49 -9.33 -36.86
N LEU A 317 3.43 -8.28 -36.01
CA LEU A 317 4.18 -7.04 -36.11
C LEU A 317 5.52 -7.07 -35.38
N GLU A 318 5.81 -8.12 -34.61
CA GLU A 318 7.09 -8.27 -33.94
C GLU A 318 8.27 -8.25 -34.91
N ARG A 319 9.28 -7.46 -34.56
CA ARG A 319 10.53 -7.38 -35.32
C ARG A 319 11.55 -8.30 -34.65
N THR A 320 11.62 -9.55 -35.11
CA THR A 320 12.52 -10.56 -34.53
C THR A 320 13.95 -10.04 -34.47
N GLY A 321 14.56 -10.12 -33.28
CA GLY A 321 15.95 -9.72 -33.05
C GLY A 321 16.19 -8.23 -32.88
N TRP A 322 15.18 -7.37 -32.79
CA TRP A 322 15.38 -5.93 -32.67
C TRP A 322 16.13 -5.50 -31.40
N MET A 323 16.15 -6.32 -30.38
CA MET A 323 16.91 -6.12 -29.14
C MET A 323 18.24 -6.91 -29.13
N LYS A 324 18.76 -7.34 -30.30
CA LYS A 324 20.07 -8.02 -30.44
C LYS A 324 21.06 -7.10 -31.11
N PRO A 325 22.37 -7.20 -30.78
CA PRO A 325 23.42 -6.50 -31.51
C PRO A 325 23.43 -6.85 -32.99
N GLY A 326 23.75 -5.85 -33.84
CA GLY A 326 23.84 -6.01 -35.28
C GLY A 326 22.50 -6.07 -36.03
N TYR A 327 21.36 -5.78 -35.34
CA TYR A 327 20.09 -5.64 -36.02
C TYR A 327 20.08 -4.43 -36.95
N ASP A 328 19.60 -4.59 -38.18
CA ASP A 328 19.45 -3.48 -39.13
C ASP A 328 18.23 -2.61 -38.78
N ASP A 329 18.48 -1.48 -38.12
CA ASP A 329 17.49 -0.47 -37.81
C ASP A 329 17.45 0.74 -38.75
N SER A 330 18.05 0.62 -39.92
CA SER A 330 18.11 1.70 -40.91
C SER A 330 16.74 2.17 -41.40
N SER A 331 15.72 1.29 -41.29
CA SER A 331 14.32 1.63 -41.59
C SER A 331 13.55 2.26 -40.44
N TRP A 332 14.18 2.34 -39.27
CA TRP A 332 13.53 2.98 -38.07
C TRP A 332 13.66 4.51 -38.19
N GLN A 333 12.74 5.20 -37.57
CA GLN A 333 12.72 6.66 -37.54
C GLN A 333 13.79 7.21 -36.57
N GLU A 334 14.30 8.39 -36.89
CA GLU A 334 14.99 9.20 -35.90
C GLU A 334 14.02 9.64 -34.80
N VAL A 335 14.52 9.72 -33.55
CA VAL A 335 13.73 10.21 -32.43
C VAL A 335 13.51 11.72 -32.53
N LEU A 336 12.36 12.18 -32.08
CA LEU A 336 12.05 13.59 -31.89
C LEU A 336 12.43 14.02 -30.48
N PHE A 337 13.00 15.18 -30.32
CA PHE A 337 13.24 15.79 -29.01
C PHE A 337 11.98 16.49 -28.54
N THR A 338 11.70 16.33 -27.28
CA THR A 338 10.54 16.93 -26.62
C THR A 338 10.87 17.35 -25.19
N SER A 339 9.91 17.80 -24.44
CA SER A 339 10.04 18.17 -23.04
C SER A 339 8.78 17.84 -22.27
N GLN A 340 8.89 17.68 -20.98
CA GLN A 340 7.77 17.54 -20.04
C GLN A 340 7.89 18.64 -18.96
N ARG A 341 6.84 18.87 -18.18
CA ARG A 341 6.77 20.00 -17.23
C ARG A 341 7.22 19.64 -15.82
N GLY A 342 6.95 18.42 -15.35
CA GLY A 342 7.21 18.00 -13.98
C GLY A 342 8.70 17.75 -13.68
N GLU A 343 9.10 17.91 -12.44
CA GLU A 343 10.44 17.60 -11.96
C GLU A 343 10.67 16.08 -11.93
N LEU A 344 11.84 15.61 -12.42
CA LEU A 344 12.22 14.21 -12.33
C LEU A 344 12.66 13.85 -10.92
N ILE A 345 11.96 12.92 -10.29
CA ILE A 345 12.29 12.45 -8.94
C ILE A 345 12.38 10.91 -8.88
N ALA A 346 13.18 10.40 -7.95
CA ALA A 346 13.15 8.98 -7.63
C ALA A 346 11.87 8.59 -6.88
N PRO A 347 11.34 7.36 -7.06
CA PRO A 347 10.11 6.94 -6.42
C PRO A 347 10.31 6.76 -4.90
N LYS A 348 9.33 7.17 -4.12
CA LYS A 348 9.29 6.95 -2.67
C LYS A 348 8.63 5.61 -2.33
N ALA A 349 7.48 5.35 -2.94
CA ALA A 349 6.77 4.09 -2.77
C ALA A 349 7.50 2.93 -3.46
N LEU A 350 7.27 1.72 -2.95
CA LEU A 350 7.75 0.50 -3.57
C LEU A 350 7.10 0.29 -4.94
N PRO A 351 7.75 -0.44 -5.88
CA PRO A 351 7.18 -0.68 -7.20
C PRO A 351 5.96 -1.61 -7.14
N VAL A 352 5.13 -1.52 -8.16
CA VAL A 352 4.11 -2.52 -8.45
C VAL A 352 4.78 -3.75 -9.04
N LYS A 353 4.35 -4.95 -8.60
CA LYS A 353 4.87 -6.23 -9.09
C LYS A 353 3.74 -7.25 -9.26
N VAL A 354 4.00 -8.31 -10.01
CA VAL A 354 3.20 -9.52 -9.95
C VAL A 354 3.50 -10.22 -8.62
N MET A 355 2.51 -10.31 -7.74
CA MET A 355 2.69 -10.83 -6.39
C MET A 355 2.21 -12.27 -6.24
N GLU A 356 1.16 -12.66 -6.97
CA GLU A 356 0.55 -13.99 -6.91
C GLU A 356 0.07 -14.40 -8.29
N GLU A 357 0.13 -15.71 -8.60
CA GLU A 357 -0.46 -16.29 -9.81
C GLU A 357 -1.64 -17.20 -9.44
N PHE A 358 -2.76 -17.03 -10.12
CA PHE A 358 -3.97 -17.83 -9.93
C PHE A 358 -4.17 -18.81 -11.09
N PRO A 359 -4.26 -20.11 -10.81
CA PRO A 359 -4.76 -21.07 -11.78
C PRO A 359 -6.26 -20.86 -12.00
N VAL A 360 -6.77 -21.32 -13.12
CA VAL A 360 -8.21 -21.35 -13.38
C VAL A 360 -8.90 -22.32 -12.42
N PHE A 361 -9.93 -21.85 -11.73
CA PHE A 361 -10.75 -22.65 -10.83
C PHE A 361 -11.78 -23.48 -11.60
N LYS A 362 -12.42 -22.87 -12.64
CA LYS A 362 -13.46 -23.52 -13.42
C LYS A 362 -13.55 -22.96 -14.83
N ILE A 363 -13.80 -23.84 -15.81
CA ILE A 363 -14.05 -23.49 -17.22
C ILE A 363 -15.43 -23.96 -17.60
N ARG A 364 -16.15 -23.17 -18.39
CA ARG A 364 -17.40 -23.59 -19.02
C ARG A 364 -17.69 -22.85 -20.33
N LYS A 365 -18.42 -23.46 -21.21
CA LYS A 365 -18.93 -22.84 -22.44
C LYS A 365 -20.24 -22.10 -22.13
N THR A 366 -20.35 -20.84 -22.60
CA THR A 366 -21.61 -20.08 -22.50
C THR A 366 -22.58 -20.49 -23.63
N LYS A 367 -23.85 -20.13 -23.47
CA LYS A 367 -24.89 -20.35 -24.52
C LYS A 367 -24.59 -19.61 -25.83
N TYR A 368 -23.68 -18.61 -25.77
CA TYR A 368 -23.23 -17.85 -26.94
C TYR A 368 -21.96 -18.41 -27.61
N GLY A 369 -21.52 -19.61 -27.19
CA GLY A 369 -20.34 -20.27 -27.76
C GLY A 369 -18.99 -19.78 -27.25
N LYS A 370 -18.97 -18.78 -26.35
CA LYS A 370 -17.74 -18.26 -25.74
C LYS A 370 -17.33 -19.10 -24.53
N TRP A 371 -16.07 -19.02 -24.14
CA TRP A 371 -15.52 -19.76 -23.02
C TRP A 371 -15.32 -18.84 -21.80
N LEU A 372 -15.94 -19.20 -20.67
CA LEU A 372 -15.82 -18.50 -19.41
C LEU A 372 -14.84 -19.21 -18.50
N TYR A 373 -13.83 -18.48 -18.07
CA TYR A 373 -12.83 -18.90 -17.12
C TYR A 373 -13.08 -18.17 -15.79
N ASP A 374 -13.38 -18.93 -14.72
CA ASP A 374 -13.52 -18.42 -13.35
C ASP A 374 -12.19 -18.62 -12.63
N MET A 375 -11.56 -17.56 -12.14
CA MET A 375 -10.32 -17.63 -11.36
C MET A 375 -10.55 -18.01 -9.89
N GLY A 376 -11.81 -18.06 -9.44
CA GLY A 376 -12.17 -18.37 -8.05
C GLY A 376 -11.98 -17.19 -7.07
N GLN A 377 -11.17 -16.19 -7.42
CA GLN A 377 -10.88 -15.00 -6.63
C GLN A 377 -11.04 -13.73 -7.48
N ASN A 378 -11.65 -12.69 -6.94
CA ASN A 378 -11.65 -11.35 -7.53
C ASN A 378 -10.38 -10.60 -7.05
N PHE A 379 -9.54 -10.14 -7.98
CA PHE A 379 -8.27 -9.48 -7.71
C PHE A 379 -7.92 -8.45 -8.80
N SER A 380 -6.99 -7.54 -8.49
CA SER A 380 -6.39 -6.63 -9.48
C SER A 380 -5.28 -7.33 -10.26
N GLY A 381 -5.26 -7.18 -11.59
CA GLY A 381 -4.20 -7.78 -12.38
C GLY A 381 -4.52 -7.92 -13.87
N VAL A 382 -3.85 -8.88 -14.49
CA VAL A 382 -4.03 -9.25 -15.90
C VAL A 382 -4.16 -10.76 -16.06
N ALA A 383 -4.74 -11.20 -17.18
CA ALA A 383 -4.78 -12.61 -17.55
C ALA A 383 -3.64 -12.93 -18.52
N ARG A 384 -2.80 -13.92 -18.19
CA ARG A 384 -1.82 -14.49 -19.11
C ARG A 384 -2.48 -15.61 -19.91
N LEU A 385 -2.46 -15.49 -21.23
CA LEU A 385 -2.96 -16.45 -22.18
C LEU A 385 -1.79 -17.24 -22.79
N THR A 386 -1.88 -18.57 -22.80
CA THR A 386 -1.02 -19.45 -23.58
C THR A 386 -1.86 -20.15 -24.63
N VAL A 387 -1.55 -19.94 -25.91
CA VAL A 387 -2.41 -20.33 -27.03
C VAL A 387 -1.58 -20.83 -28.22
N LYS A 388 -2.14 -21.78 -28.98
CA LYS A 388 -1.54 -22.31 -30.20
C LYS A 388 -2.50 -22.13 -31.37
N GLY A 389 -2.02 -21.62 -32.48
CA GLY A 389 -2.87 -21.42 -33.69
C GLY A 389 -2.08 -20.95 -34.89
N LYS A 390 -2.78 -20.46 -35.89
CA LYS A 390 -2.17 -20.01 -37.14
C LYS A 390 -1.86 -18.53 -37.11
N ARG A 391 -0.87 -18.09 -37.87
CA ARG A 391 -0.52 -16.67 -38.01
C ARG A 391 -1.76 -15.82 -38.38
N GLY A 392 -1.93 -14.72 -37.66
CA GLY A 392 -2.98 -13.75 -37.92
C GLY A 392 -4.35 -14.13 -37.27
N GLN A 393 -4.50 -15.32 -36.68
CA GLN A 393 -5.67 -15.61 -35.86
C GLN A 393 -5.64 -14.77 -34.59
N ALA A 394 -6.81 -14.28 -34.14
CA ALA A 394 -6.91 -13.42 -32.98
C ALA A 394 -7.76 -14.05 -31.87
N VAL A 395 -7.29 -13.97 -30.65
CA VAL A 395 -8.01 -14.37 -29.44
C VAL A 395 -8.38 -13.12 -28.65
N ARG A 396 -9.64 -13.01 -28.29
CA ARG A 396 -10.16 -11.87 -27.51
C ARG A 396 -10.51 -12.32 -26.10
N MET A 397 -10.05 -11.56 -25.11
CA MET A 397 -10.37 -11.73 -23.71
C MET A 397 -11.13 -10.48 -23.21
N ASN A 398 -12.21 -10.70 -22.43
CA ASN A 398 -12.88 -9.67 -21.65
C ASN A 398 -12.85 -10.06 -20.18
N THR A 399 -12.45 -9.15 -19.31
CA THR A 399 -12.36 -9.39 -17.86
C THR A 399 -13.49 -8.71 -17.12
N CYS A 400 -13.97 -9.33 -16.03
CA CYS A 400 -15.03 -8.76 -15.20
C CYS A 400 -15.03 -9.32 -13.78
N GLU A 401 -15.54 -8.53 -12.83
CA GLU A 401 -15.70 -8.93 -11.43
C GLU A 401 -16.87 -9.91 -11.23
N LEU A 402 -17.92 -9.77 -12.03
CA LEU A 402 -19.17 -10.54 -11.89
C LEU A 402 -19.54 -11.30 -13.15
N PHE A 403 -20.16 -12.46 -12.91
CA PHE A 403 -20.88 -13.22 -13.90
C PHE A 403 -22.39 -13.04 -13.67
N ASP A 404 -23.14 -12.80 -14.77
CA ASP A 404 -24.60 -12.71 -14.73
C ASP A 404 -25.23 -14.01 -15.27
N PRO A 405 -25.81 -14.85 -14.38
CA PRO A 405 -26.44 -16.10 -14.79
C PRO A 405 -27.66 -15.91 -15.72
N ALA A 406 -28.37 -14.78 -15.62
CA ALA A 406 -29.59 -14.55 -16.41
C ALA A 406 -29.26 -14.35 -17.89
N VAL A 407 -28.16 -13.65 -18.17
CA VAL A 407 -27.70 -13.46 -19.55
C VAL A 407 -26.62 -14.46 -19.96
N ASP A 408 -26.13 -15.28 -19.05
CA ASP A 408 -25.07 -16.28 -19.27
C ASP A 408 -23.80 -15.67 -19.82
N SER A 409 -23.38 -14.53 -19.25
CA SER A 409 -22.20 -13.77 -19.66
C SER A 409 -21.61 -13.02 -18.49
N ILE A 410 -20.44 -12.40 -18.70
CA ILE A 410 -19.88 -11.42 -17.74
C ILE A 410 -20.78 -10.19 -17.68
N GLN A 411 -20.87 -9.58 -16.50
CA GLN A 411 -21.58 -8.33 -16.32
C GLN A 411 -20.68 -7.18 -16.75
N ILE A 412 -21.02 -6.52 -17.86
CA ILE A 412 -20.36 -5.26 -18.24
C ILE A 412 -20.81 -4.18 -17.24
N HIS A 413 -19.85 -3.61 -16.51
CA HIS A 413 -20.15 -2.57 -15.52
C HIS A 413 -20.89 -1.39 -16.13
N GLY A 414 -22.19 -1.31 -15.85
CA GLY A 414 -23.10 -0.33 -16.39
C GLY A 414 -22.70 1.11 -16.04
N GLY A 415 -23.01 2.03 -16.96
CA GLY A 415 -22.91 3.47 -16.74
C GLY A 415 -21.65 4.15 -17.31
N TYR A 416 -20.59 3.44 -17.61
CA TYR A 416 -19.34 4.00 -18.14
C TYR A 416 -19.07 3.59 -19.58
N ARG A 417 -20.04 3.47 -20.42
CA ARG A 417 -19.93 3.16 -21.85
C ARG A 417 -18.50 2.82 -22.29
N GLY A 418 -18.05 1.59 -21.98
CA GLY A 418 -16.69 1.16 -22.27
C GLY A 418 -16.56 -0.35 -22.15
N GLU A 419 -15.74 -0.93 -22.98
CA GLU A 419 -15.40 -2.35 -22.98
C GLU A 419 -13.95 -2.51 -22.51
N THR A 420 -13.71 -3.31 -21.47
CA THR A 420 -12.38 -3.78 -21.17
C THR A 420 -12.09 -5.00 -22.02
N ARG A 421 -11.19 -4.86 -22.98
CA ARG A 421 -10.87 -5.90 -23.95
C ARG A 421 -9.38 -6.04 -24.15
N TYR A 422 -8.97 -7.28 -24.29
CA TYR A 422 -7.60 -7.64 -24.63
C TYR A 422 -7.64 -8.51 -25.88
N THR A 423 -6.84 -8.18 -26.89
CA THR A 423 -6.75 -8.96 -28.11
C THR A 423 -5.32 -9.39 -28.36
N TYR A 424 -5.10 -10.68 -28.52
CA TYR A 424 -3.82 -11.23 -28.95
C TYR A 424 -3.96 -11.81 -30.37
N THR A 425 -3.19 -11.24 -31.31
CA THR A 425 -3.08 -11.78 -32.67
C THR A 425 -1.83 -12.63 -32.76
N LEU A 426 -1.98 -13.90 -33.09
CA LEU A 426 -0.92 -14.91 -33.06
C LEU A 426 0.12 -14.69 -34.16
N ARG A 427 1.39 -14.91 -33.80
CA ARG A 427 2.51 -15.00 -34.73
C ARG A 427 2.44 -16.27 -35.58
N GLY A 428 1.88 -17.35 -35.01
CA GLY A 428 1.72 -18.65 -35.67
C GLY A 428 2.94 -19.56 -35.53
N ASP A 429 3.55 -19.55 -34.33
CA ASP A 429 4.70 -20.39 -34.02
C ASP A 429 4.31 -21.88 -33.91
N ALA A 430 5.31 -22.76 -34.06
CA ALA A 430 5.13 -24.21 -33.92
C ALA A 430 4.82 -24.57 -32.45
N GLU A 431 5.41 -23.85 -31.50
CA GLU A 431 5.16 -23.96 -30.06
C GLU A 431 4.05 -23.01 -29.63
N PRO A 432 3.35 -23.29 -28.50
CA PRO A 432 2.36 -22.37 -27.94
C PRO A 432 2.96 -20.99 -27.63
N GLU A 433 2.25 -19.95 -28.01
CA GLU A 433 2.60 -18.55 -27.71
C GLU A 433 2.00 -18.14 -26.39
N SER A 434 2.75 -17.42 -25.56
CA SER A 434 2.30 -16.91 -24.25
C SER A 434 2.38 -15.39 -24.22
N TRP A 435 1.30 -14.75 -23.80
CA TRP A 435 1.19 -13.30 -23.71
C TRP A 435 0.35 -12.87 -22.50
N ALA A 436 0.75 -11.78 -21.87
CA ALA A 436 -0.03 -11.03 -20.91
C ALA A 436 0.02 -9.54 -21.24
N PRO A 437 -1.05 -8.77 -21.01
CA PRO A 437 -1.01 -7.31 -21.15
C PRO A 437 0.09 -6.69 -20.28
N GLN A 438 0.76 -5.64 -20.78
CA GLN A 438 1.92 -5.03 -20.14
C GLN A 438 1.64 -3.65 -19.54
N PHE A 439 0.72 -2.88 -20.15
CA PHE A 439 0.50 -1.46 -19.85
C PHE A 439 -0.92 -1.16 -19.35
N THR A 440 -1.54 -2.13 -18.70
CA THR A 440 -2.89 -2.00 -18.14
C THR A 440 -3.11 -3.04 -17.05
N TYR A 441 -4.18 -2.91 -16.27
CA TYR A 441 -4.68 -3.92 -15.35
C TYR A 441 -6.17 -3.71 -15.09
N HIS A 442 -6.86 -4.74 -14.59
CA HIS A 442 -8.24 -4.62 -14.13
C HIS A 442 -8.49 -5.43 -12.86
N GLY A 443 -9.58 -5.06 -12.15
CA GLY A 443 -10.19 -5.93 -11.15
C GLY A 443 -11.07 -6.96 -11.86
N PHE A 444 -10.82 -8.26 -11.63
CA PHE A 444 -11.62 -9.32 -12.23
C PHE A 444 -11.56 -10.63 -11.45
N ARG A 445 -12.61 -11.42 -11.59
CA ARG A 445 -12.67 -12.82 -11.24
C ARG A 445 -12.87 -13.69 -12.49
N TYR A 446 -13.56 -13.14 -13.48
CA TYR A 446 -13.95 -13.88 -14.69
C TYR A 446 -13.23 -13.36 -15.92
N VAL A 447 -12.80 -14.28 -16.77
CA VAL A 447 -12.28 -13.99 -18.12
C VAL A 447 -13.18 -14.69 -19.13
N LEU A 448 -13.81 -13.92 -20.00
CA LEU A 448 -14.60 -14.43 -21.12
C LEU A 448 -13.74 -14.41 -22.39
N ILE A 449 -13.49 -15.58 -22.97
CA ILE A 449 -12.64 -15.75 -24.15
C ILE A 449 -13.49 -16.06 -25.37
N ASP A 450 -13.19 -15.35 -26.46
CA ASP A 450 -13.82 -15.48 -27.76
C ASP A 450 -12.72 -15.66 -28.84
N GLY A 451 -13.04 -16.38 -29.92
CA GLY A 451 -12.11 -16.64 -31.02
C GLY A 451 -11.07 -17.74 -30.74
N ALA A 452 -11.29 -18.57 -29.71
CA ALA A 452 -10.43 -19.71 -29.39
C ALA A 452 -11.23 -20.79 -28.64
N VAL A 453 -10.71 -22.01 -28.56
CA VAL A 453 -11.29 -23.15 -27.83
C VAL A 453 -10.26 -23.72 -26.84
N PRO A 454 -10.65 -24.21 -25.66
CA PRO A 454 -9.72 -24.94 -24.78
C PRO A 454 -9.15 -26.17 -25.49
N ALA A 455 -7.89 -26.47 -25.22
CA ALA A 455 -7.23 -27.66 -25.78
C ALA A 455 -8.02 -28.94 -25.43
N GLY A 456 -8.28 -29.79 -26.42
CA GLY A 456 -9.06 -31.02 -26.28
C GLY A 456 -10.57 -30.88 -26.50
N GLU A 457 -11.09 -29.67 -26.64
CA GLU A 457 -12.50 -29.44 -27.01
C GLU A 457 -12.71 -29.55 -28.53
N PRO A 458 -13.93 -29.92 -29.00
CA PRO A 458 -14.24 -29.96 -30.42
C PRO A 458 -13.98 -28.61 -31.11
N ASN A 459 -13.17 -28.62 -32.17
CA ASN A 459 -12.73 -27.43 -32.89
C ASN A 459 -12.95 -27.53 -34.40
N PRO A 460 -14.21 -27.62 -34.90
CA PRO A 460 -14.50 -27.78 -36.30
C PRO A 460 -14.14 -26.57 -37.17
N GLU A 461 -14.05 -25.37 -36.52
CA GLU A 461 -13.72 -24.11 -37.21
C GLU A 461 -12.21 -23.88 -37.30
N GLY A 462 -11.39 -24.73 -36.68
CA GLY A 462 -9.94 -24.57 -36.67
C GLY A 462 -9.45 -23.29 -35.99
N LEU A 463 -10.15 -22.93 -34.93
CA LEU A 463 -9.79 -21.79 -34.07
C LEU A 463 -8.48 -22.08 -33.29
N PRO A 464 -7.79 -21.05 -32.76
CA PRO A 464 -6.70 -21.23 -31.82
C PRO A 464 -7.09 -22.12 -30.64
N GLU A 465 -6.14 -22.93 -30.15
CA GLU A 465 -6.33 -23.78 -28.98
C GLU A 465 -5.71 -23.13 -27.75
N ILE A 466 -6.52 -22.89 -26.72
CA ILE A 466 -6.07 -22.34 -25.44
C ILE A 466 -5.41 -23.47 -24.64
N VAL A 467 -4.12 -23.35 -24.41
CA VAL A 467 -3.30 -24.30 -23.66
C VAL A 467 -3.37 -24.03 -22.15
N ASP A 468 -3.26 -22.75 -21.76
CA ASP A 468 -3.34 -22.32 -20.35
C ASP A 468 -3.85 -20.87 -20.25
N VAL A 469 -4.49 -20.58 -19.12
CA VAL A 469 -4.85 -19.22 -18.69
C VAL A 469 -4.47 -19.06 -17.21
N ARG A 470 -3.76 -18.00 -16.88
CA ARG A 470 -3.36 -17.67 -15.51
C ARG A 470 -3.79 -16.25 -15.15
N GLY A 471 -4.34 -16.06 -13.98
CA GLY A 471 -4.51 -14.73 -13.41
C GLY A 471 -3.20 -14.27 -12.74
N LEU A 472 -2.71 -13.10 -13.11
CA LEU A 472 -1.54 -12.49 -12.49
C LEU A 472 -2.00 -11.34 -11.60
N HIS A 473 -1.99 -11.54 -10.27
CA HIS A 473 -2.32 -10.48 -9.33
C HIS A 473 -1.16 -9.49 -9.21
N ILE A 474 -1.45 -8.22 -9.44
CA ILE A 474 -0.48 -7.14 -9.28
C ILE A 474 -0.89 -6.21 -8.13
N ARG A 475 0.11 -5.75 -7.40
CA ARG A 475 -0.01 -4.67 -6.42
C ARG A 475 1.35 -4.04 -6.12
N ASN A 476 1.33 -2.90 -5.44
CA ASN A 476 2.52 -2.36 -4.79
C ASN A 476 3.15 -3.44 -3.90
N SER A 477 4.47 -3.59 -3.99
CA SER A 477 5.21 -4.66 -3.31
C SER A 477 5.44 -4.41 -1.81
N THR A 478 4.68 -3.50 -1.21
CA THR A 478 4.65 -3.26 0.24
C THR A 478 4.48 -4.58 1.00
N PRO A 479 5.38 -4.87 1.98
CA PRO A 479 5.31 -6.10 2.76
C PRO A 479 4.04 -6.19 3.60
N GLU A 480 3.52 -7.40 3.75
CA GLU A 480 2.48 -7.68 4.74
C GLU A 480 3.08 -7.61 6.15
N SER A 481 2.40 -6.94 7.08
CA SER A 481 2.87 -6.73 8.45
C SER A 481 2.11 -7.54 9.50
N GLY A 482 0.98 -8.14 9.17
CA GLY A 482 0.18 -8.87 10.13
C GLY A 482 -0.44 -10.16 9.65
N THR A 483 -0.67 -11.08 10.60
CA THR A 483 -1.42 -12.33 10.38
C THR A 483 -2.54 -12.45 11.39
N PHE A 484 -3.65 -13.06 10.98
CA PHE A 484 -4.80 -13.33 11.85
C PHE A 484 -5.44 -14.67 11.51
N VAL A 485 -5.65 -15.50 12.53
CA VAL A 485 -6.43 -16.74 12.46
C VAL A 485 -7.20 -16.90 13.77
N SER A 486 -8.47 -17.27 13.70
CA SER A 486 -9.31 -17.54 14.87
C SER A 486 -10.08 -18.86 14.75
N SER A 487 -10.73 -19.30 15.83
CA SER A 487 -11.64 -20.44 15.83
C SER A 487 -12.96 -20.17 15.07
N ASN A 488 -13.26 -18.93 14.73
CA ASN A 488 -14.49 -18.56 14.03
C ASN A 488 -14.24 -18.40 12.52
N ASP A 489 -14.83 -19.28 11.72
CA ASP A 489 -14.66 -19.35 10.27
C ASP A 489 -15.16 -18.08 9.56
N LEU A 490 -16.24 -17.45 10.05
CA LEU A 490 -16.78 -16.22 9.47
C LEU A 490 -15.80 -15.05 9.64
N LEU A 491 -15.17 -14.89 10.81
CA LEU A 491 -14.17 -13.87 11.03
C LEU A 491 -12.92 -14.11 10.16
N ASN A 492 -12.50 -15.37 10.00
CA ASN A 492 -11.38 -15.70 9.11
C ASN A 492 -11.71 -15.41 7.63
N LYS A 493 -12.93 -15.67 7.19
CA LYS A 493 -13.40 -15.32 5.84
C LYS A 493 -13.52 -13.82 5.65
N THR A 494 -13.99 -13.11 6.67
CA THR A 494 -14.09 -11.63 6.67
C THR A 494 -12.70 -10.99 6.56
N GLN A 495 -11.73 -11.48 7.33
CA GLN A 495 -10.33 -11.02 7.24
C GLN A 495 -9.79 -11.18 5.81
N ARG A 496 -10.03 -12.33 5.17
CA ARG A 496 -9.62 -12.56 3.77
C ARG A 496 -10.35 -11.65 2.79
N LEU A 497 -11.68 -11.47 2.98
CA LEU A 497 -12.51 -10.59 2.15
C LEU A 497 -11.98 -9.15 2.13
N ILE A 498 -11.71 -8.60 3.32
CA ILE A 498 -11.14 -7.26 3.48
C ILE A 498 -9.72 -7.20 2.92
N GLY A 499 -8.90 -8.21 3.23
CA GLY A 499 -7.52 -8.29 2.75
C GLY A 499 -7.42 -8.25 1.22
N TRP A 500 -8.32 -8.94 0.51
CA TRP A 500 -8.37 -8.90 -0.96
C TRP A 500 -8.84 -7.56 -1.50
N GLY A 501 -9.78 -6.88 -0.83
CA GLY A 501 -10.14 -5.51 -1.16
C GLY A 501 -8.95 -4.56 -1.07
N ILE A 502 -8.15 -4.65 0.02
CA ILE A 502 -6.94 -3.84 0.23
C ILE A 502 -5.88 -4.18 -0.84
N LYS A 503 -5.51 -5.46 -0.99
CA LYS A 503 -4.49 -5.92 -1.95
C LYS A 503 -4.79 -5.43 -3.37
N SER A 504 -6.04 -5.52 -3.80
CA SER A 504 -6.46 -5.18 -5.16
C SER A 504 -6.44 -3.67 -5.45
N ASN A 505 -6.49 -2.84 -4.43
CA ASN A 505 -6.54 -1.38 -4.57
C ASN A 505 -5.22 -0.70 -4.18
N MET A 506 -4.15 -1.45 -4.01
CA MET A 506 -2.83 -0.95 -3.69
C MET A 506 -1.91 -1.03 -4.91
N VAL A 507 -2.07 -0.08 -5.84
CA VAL A 507 -1.26 -0.04 -7.07
C VAL A 507 -0.22 1.09 -6.95
N SER A 508 -0.32 2.18 -7.64
CA SER A 508 0.63 3.30 -7.52
C SER A 508 0.32 4.22 -6.31
N TYR A 509 -0.90 4.15 -5.85
CA TYR A 509 -1.48 4.71 -4.63
C TYR A 509 -2.62 3.78 -4.19
N LEU A 510 -3.37 4.15 -3.16
CA LEU A 510 -4.61 3.45 -2.80
C LEU A 510 -5.72 3.91 -3.75
N THR A 511 -6.19 3.00 -4.61
CA THR A 511 -7.30 3.27 -5.53
C THR A 511 -8.64 2.94 -4.87
N ASP A 512 -9.71 3.60 -5.29
CA ASP A 512 -11.07 3.25 -4.89
C ASP A 512 -11.48 1.86 -5.37
N CYS A 513 -11.25 1.61 -6.65
CA CYS A 513 -11.56 0.34 -7.30
C CYS A 513 -10.57 0.02 -8.43
N PRO A 514 -10.27 -1.28 -8.70
CA PRO A 514 -9.24 -1.65 -9.68
C PRO A 514 -9.77 -1.73 -11.12
N HIS A 515 -11.00 -1.31 -11.42
CA HIS A 515 -11.59 -1.49 -12.74
C HIS A 515 -11.93 -0.16 -13.45
N ARG A 516 -12.92 0.62 -13.02
CA ARG A 516 -13.51 1.71 -13.80
C ARG A 516 -13.05 3.11 -13.44
N GLU A 517 -12.52 3.34 -12.23
CA GLU A 517 -12.06 4.66 -11.78
C GLU A 517 -10.58 4.69 -11.53
N LYS A 518 -10.04 3.77 -10.72
CA LYS A 518 -8.62 3.72 -10.34
C LYS A 518 -8.13 5.06 -9.80
N LEU A 519 -8.98 5.77 -9.04
CA LEU A 519 -8.71 7.10 -8.50
C LEU A 519 -8.28 7.05 -7.04
N PRO A 520 -7.39 7.97 -6.61
CA PRO A 520 -6.90 8.06 -5.24
C PRO A 520 -7.83 8.88 -4.35
N TRP A 521 -9.02 8.36 -4.05
CA TRP A 521 -9.95 8.96 -3.10
C TRP A 521 -9.35 8.96 -1.70
N LEU A 522 -9.46 10.07 -0.96
CA LEU A 522 -8.63 10.34 0.22
C LEU A 522 -9.19 9.83 1.55
N GLU A 523 -10.51 9.64 1.67
CA GLU A 523 -11.15 9.22 2.93
C GLU A 523 -10.55 7.93 3.49
N GLN A 524 -10.22 7.01 2.59
CA GLN A 524 -9.67 5.69 2.91
C GLN A 524 -8.34 5.76 3.67
N LEU A 525 -7.57 6.86 3.51
CA LEU A 525 -6.26 6.97 4.14
C LEU A 525 -6.35 7.10 5.66
N HIS A 526 -7.32 7.87 6.17
CA HIS A 526 -7.45 8.07 7.62
C HIS A 526 -8.52 7.18 8.25
N LEU A 527 -9.63 6.91 7.55
CA LEU A 527 -10.70 6.05 8.07
C LEU A 527 -10.24 4.59 8.17
N MET A 528 -9.50 4.11 7.18
CA MET A 528 -8.96 2.75 7.12
C MET A 528 -7.56 2.61 7.72
N PHE A 529 -6.95 3.68 8.26
CA PHE A 529 -5.56 3.68 8.72
C PHE A 529 -5.25 2.50 9.66
N GLY A 530 -6.10 2.24 10.64
CA GLY A 530 -5.92 1.14 11.59
C GLY A 530 -5.92 -0.24 10.92
N SER A 531 -6.81 -0.46 9.95
CA SER A 531 -6.86 -1.71 9.18
C SER A 531 -5.63 -1.87 8.28
N LEU A 532 -5.22 -0.81 7.61
CA LEU A 532 -4.10 -0.83 6.67
C LEU A 532 -2.76 -1.06 7.38
N GLN A 533 -2.48 -0.33 8.48
CA GLN A 533 -1.19 -0.42 9.18
C GLN A 533 -0.97 -1.78 9.88
N TYR A 534 -2.04 -2.48 10.32
CA TYR A 534 -1.91 -3.84 10.85
C TYR A 534 -1.76 -4.90 9.76
N THR A 535 -2.08 -4.57 8.51
CA THR A 535 -2.04 -5.50 7.38
C THR A 535 -0.77 -5.35 6.55
N PHE A 536 -0.27 -4.12 6.38
CA PHE A 536 0.88 -3.78 5.53
C PHE A 536 1.77 -2.71 6.15
N ASP A 537 3.05 -2.70 5.78
CA ASP A 537 3.99 -1.62 6.10
C ASP A 537 3.75 -0.41 5.17
N MET A 538 2.81 0.44 5.57
CA MET A 538 2.25 1.48 4.70
C MET A 538 3.08 2.77 4.60
N PHE A 539 4.15 2.95 5.39
CA PHE A 539 4.77 4.27 5.55
C PHE A 539 5.16 4.93 4.22
N SER A 540 5.93 4.24 3.37
CA SER A 540 6.41 4.82 2.12
C SER A 540 5.30 5.14 1.12
N LEU A 541 4.20 4.37 1.13
CA LEU A 541 3.04 4.67 0.29
C LEU A 541 2.28 5.89 0.82
N TYR A 542 2.09 6.01 2.13
CA TYR A 542 1.51 7.19 2.76
C TYR A 542 2.37 8.44 2.53
N GLU A 543 3.69 8.33 2.62
CA GLU A 543 4.61 9.45 2.35
C GLU A 543 4.40 10.00 0.92
N LYS A 544 4.29 9.09 -0.08
CA LYS A 544 3.97 9.49 -1.46
C LYS A 544 2.62 10.18 -1.55
N MET A 545 1.56 9.60 -0.95
CA MET A 545 0.21 10.13 -1.07
C MET A 545 0.04 11.48 -0.34
N LEU A 546 0.74 11.71 0.77
CA LEU A 546 0.78 13.02 1.44
C LEU A 546 1.45 14.09 0.58
N ASP A 547 2.51 13.72 -0.14
CA ASP A 547 3.14 14.63 -1.11
C ASP A 547 2.19 14.93 -2.28
N ASP A 548 1.47 13.95 -2.79
CA ASP A 548 0.46 14.13 -3.84
C ASP A 548 -0.66 15.09 -3.36
N MET A 549 -1.14 14.96 -2.11
CA MET A 549 -2.13 15.88 -1.53
C MET A 549 -1.59 17.30 -1.40
N ALA A 550 -0.35 17.46 -0.94
CA ALA A 550 0.30 18.78 -0.84
C ALA A 550 0.41 19.45 -2.22
N MET A 551 0.73 18.68 -3.25
CA MET A 551 0.79 19.17 -4.63
C MET A 551 -0.58 19.50 -5.20
N ALA A 552 -1.63 18.73 -4.85
CA ALA A 552 -2.99 18.97 -5.30
C ALA A 552 -3.66 20.15 -4.58
N GLN A 553 -3.11 20.61 -3.43
CA GLN A 553 -3.72 21.69 -2.65
C GLN A 553 -3.86 22.99 -3.47
N LEU A 554 -5.05 23.53 -3.49
CA LEU A 554 -5.39 24.77 -4.21
C LEU A 554 -4.88 26.03 -3.46
N PRO A 555 -4.76 27.18 -4.13
CA PRO A 555 -4.32 28.43 -3.49
C PRO A 555 -5.22 28.89 -2.33
N ASN A 556 -6.50 28.55 -2.33
CA ASN A 556 -7.43 28.85 -1.24
C ASN A 556 -7.31 27.88 -0.05
N GLY A 557 -6.45 26.88 -0.13
CA GLY A 557 -6.22 25.86 0.91
C GLY A 557 -7.00 24.55 0.73
N LEU A 558 -7.99 24.47 -0.18
CA LEU A 558 -8.71 23.21 -0.45
C LEU A 558 -7.74 22.12 -0.91
N VAL A 559 -7.83 20.96 -0.31
CA VAL A 559 -7.29 19.69 -0.82
C VAL A 559 -8.45 18.95 -1.49
N PRO A 560 -8.41 18.71 -2.82
CA PRO A 560 -9.47 17.96 -3.50
C PRO A 560 -9.63 16.56 -2.94
N ASP A 561 -10.84 15.98 -3.06
CA ASP A 561 -11.15 14.64 -2.55
C ASP A 561 -10.34 13.50 -3.19
N ILE A 562 -9.66 13.77 -4.31
CA ILE A 562 -8.68 12.89 -4.95
C ILE A 562 -7.34 13.60 -5.16
N ALA A 563 -6.21 12.91 -4.94
CA ALA A 563 -4.88 13.44 -5.19
C ALA A 563 -3.90 12.34 -5.64
N PRO A 564 -3.31 12.43 -6.87
CA PRO A 564 -3.42 13.51 -7.87
C PRO A 564 -4.85 13.73 -8.40
N GLU A 565 -5.19 14.96 -8.75
CA GLU A 565 -6.53 15.31 -9.24
C GLU A 565 -6.66 14.98 -10.74
N TYR A 566 -6.74 13.68 -11.09
CA TYR A 566 -6.91 13.21 -12.48
C TYR A 566 -8.31 13.46 -13.07
N ALA A 567 -9.25 13.90 -12.28
CA ALA A 567 -10.59 14.29 -12.71
C ALA A 567 -11.05 15.50 -11.91
N LEU A 568 -11.55 16.52 -12.60
CA LEU A 568 -12.13 17.68 -11.93
C LEU A 568 -13.58 17.38 -11.57
N PHE A 569 -13.81 16.92 -10.37
CA PHE A 569 -15.15 16.75 -9.82
C PHE A 569 -15.74 18.11 -9.37
N ARG A 570 -16.99 18.14 -8.99
CA ARG A 570 -17.70 19.35 -8.57
C ARG A 570 -18.41 19.12 -7.24
N GLU A 571 -18.67 20.23 -6.53
CA GLU A 571 -19.40 20.23 -5.27
C GLU A 571 -18.81 19.22 -4.27
N ALA A 572 -19.67 18.45 -3.60
CA ALA A 572 -19.28 17.49 -2.58
C ALA A 572 -18.35 16.34 -3.04
N PHE A 573 -18.21 16.09 -4.33
CA PHE A 573 -17.24 15.12 -4.85
C PHE A 573 -15.84 15.70 -5.06
N ARG A 574 -15.62 16.97 -4.71
CA ARG A 574 -14.33 17.64 -4.72
C ARG A 574 -13.98 18.25 -3.39
N ASP A 575 -14.97 18.51 -2.56
CA ASP A 575 -14.89 19.30 -1.35
C ASP A 575 -15.73 18.64 -0.24
N SER A 576 -15.19 17.55 0.30
CA SER A 576 -15.76 16.85 1.44
C SER A 576 -14.73 16.84 2.59
N PRO A 577 -15.08 17.41 3.76
CA PRO A 577 -14.19 17.40 4.92
C PRO A 577 -13.72 15.99 5.31
N GLU A 578 -14.60 15.00 5.18
CA GLU A 578 -14.31 13.59 5.47
C GLU A 578 -13.20 12.99 4.58
N TRP A 579 -12.97 13.58 3.39
CA TRP A 579 -11.91 13.21 2.43
C TRP A 579 -10.63 14.03 2.65
N GLY A 580 -10.73 15.35 2.53
CA GLY A 580 -9.57 16.23 2.58
C GLY A 580 -8.84 16.23 3.93
N SER A 581 -9.53 15.94 5.04
CA SER A 581 -8.94 15.82 6.39
C SER A 581 -7.91 14.70 6.52
N ALA A 582 -7.84 13.77 5.55
CA ALA A 582 -6.73 12.82 5.49
C ALA A 582 -5.36 13.54 5.49
N PHE A 583 -5.28 14.71 4.87
CA PHE A 583 -4.04 15.50 4.81
C PHE A 583 -3.60 16.04 6.17
N VAL A 584 -4.52 16.21 7.10
CA VAL A 584 -4.25 16.71 8.47
C VAL A 584 -4.04 15.56 9.46
N LEU A 585 -4.86 14.51 9.38
CA LEU A 585 -4.87 13.42 10.36
C LEU A 585 -3.76 12.39 10.14
N VAL A 586 -3.48 12.02 8.88
CA VAL A 586 -2.52 10.96 8.57
C VAL A 586 -1.09 11.30 9.01
N PRO A 587 -0.54 12.52 8.87
CA PRO A 587 0.79 12.84 9.38
C PRO A 587 0.96 12.62 10.88
N LEU A 588 -0.10 12.84 11.67
CA LEU A 588 -0.08 12.57 13.10
C LEU A 588 -0.13 11.05 13.38
N TYR A 589 -0.92 10.30 12.63
CA TYR A 589 -0.95 8.84 12.74
C TYR A 589 0.41 8.21 12.38
N LEU A 590 1.09 8.70 11.35
CA LEU A 590 2.46 8.25 11.02
C LEU A 590 3.43 8.53 12.17
N TYR A 591 3.33 9.70 12.81
CA TYR A 591 4.13 9.98 14.00
C TYR A 591 3.84 9.01 15.14
N GLU A 592 2.60 8.73 15.42
CA GLU A 592 2.21 7.85 16.53
C GLU A 592 2.58 6.38 16.30
N TYR A 593 2.30 5.85 15.11
CA TYR A 593 2.42 4.42 14.82
C TYR A 593 3.80 4.02 14.28
N TYR A 594 4.52 4.93 13.64
CA TYR A 594 5.87 4.69 13.12
C TYR A 594 6.96 5.45 13.87
N GLY A 595 6.62 6.41 14.72
CA GLY A 595 7.58 7.26 15.44
C GLY A 595 8.21 8.34 14.57
N ASP A 596 7.69 8.58 13.37
CA ASP A 596 8.27 9.48 12.39
C ASP A 596 7.44 10.75 12.18
N GLY A 597 7.95 11.88 12.66
CA GLY A 597 7.33 13.19 12.50
C GLY A 597 7.75 13.95 11.23
N THR A 598 8.39 13.30 10.26
CA THR A 598 8.91 13.97 9.05
C THR A 598 7.79 14.57 8.22
N MET A 599 6.71 13.82 7.98
CA MET A 599 5.56 14.28 7.20
C MET A 599 4.82 15.39 7.93
N LEU A 600 4.68 15.28 9.24
CA LEU A 600 4.10 16.36 10.07
C LEU A 600 4.90 17.66 9.93
N ARG A 601 6.24 17.61 10.08
CA ARG A 601 7.09 18.80 9.89
C ARG A 601 7.02 19.38 8.49
N LYS A 602 7.09 18.52 7.48
CA LYS A 602 7.10 18.90 6.07
C LYS A 602 5.83 19.61 5.65
N HIS A 603 4.69 19.11 6.09
CA HIS A 603 3.39 19.56 5.59
C HIS A 603 2.60 20.45 6.57
N TYR A 604 3.14 20.75 7.75
CA TYR A 604 2.44 21.50 8.82
C TYR A 604 1.75 22.78 8.32
N GLU A 605 2.45 23.60 7.56
CA GLU A 605 1.90 24.88 7.05
C GLU A 605 0.78 24.63 6.01
N ALA A 606 0.90 23.59 5.20
CA ALA A 606 -0.11 23.22 4.23
C ALA A 606 -1.36 22.61 4.91
N MET A 607 -1.17 21.80 5.96
CA MET A 607 -2.24 21.31 6.82
C MET A 607 -3.02 22.49 7.45
N GLY A 608 -2.28 23.49 7.99
CA GLY A 608 -2.90 24.70 8.56
C GLY A 608 -3.74 25.47 7.52
N ARG A 609 -3.27 25.62 6.27
CA ARG A 609 -4.07 26.22 5.19
C ARG A 609 -5.36 25.45 4.89
N TYR A 610 -5.34 24.12 4.98
CA TYR A 610 -6.57 23.34 4.79
C TYR A 610 -7.55 23.58 5.94
N VAL A 611 -7.11 23.60 7.21
CA VAL A 611 -7.98 23.89 8.36
C VAL A 611 -8.53 25.33 8.28
N ASP A 612 -7.74 26.28 7.82
CA ASP A 612 -8.19 27.66 7.54
C ASP A 612 -9.25 27.71 6.43
N TYR A 613 -9.09 26.89 5.39
CA TYR A 613 -10.08 26.74 4.35
C TYR A 613 -11.41 26.22 4.92
N LEU A 614 -11.38 25.15 5.73
CA LEU A 614 -12.58 24.62 6.38
C LEU A 614 -13.23 25.67 7.28
N THR A 615 -12.42 26.44 8.02
CA THR A 615 -12.91 27.57 8.86
C THR A 615 -13.65 28.59 8.01
N SER A 616 -13.15 28.91 6.81
CA SER A 616 -13.79 29.85 5.90
C SER A 616 -15.15 29.39 5.35
N LYS A 617 -15.38 28.08 5.37
CA LYS A 617 -16.64 27.44 4.90
C LYS A 617 -17.65 27.22 6.02
N ALA A 618 -17.19 27.29 7.27
CA ALA A 618 -18.04 27.07 8.43
C ALA A 618 -18.95 28.28 8.69
N ASP A 619 -20.19 27.98 9.06
CA ASP A 619 -21.17 28.93 9.57
C ASP A 619 -21.34 28.69 11.07
N ASP A 620 -20.92 29.65 11.89
CA ASP A 620 -20.85 29.52 13.35
C ASP A 620 -20.10 28.25 13.77
N HIS A 621 -18.91 28.03 13.18
CA HIS A 621 -18.05 26.84 13.36
C HIS A 621 -18.66 25.50 12.94
N ILE A 622 -19.79 25.49 12.25
CA ILE A 622 -20.49 24.30 11.75
C ILE A 622 -20.27 24.15 10.24
N LEU A 623 -19.70 23.05 9.80
CA LEU A 623 -19.61 22.67 8.40
C LEU A 623 -20.90 21.96 7.96
N LYS A 624 -21.43 22.35 6.78
CA LYS A 624 -22.73 21.85 6.28
C LYS A 624 -22.61 21.25 4.86
N HIS A 625 -21.39 20.98 4.40
CA HIS A 625 -21.12 20.45 3.06
C HIS A 625 -20.37 19.14 3.12
N GLY A 626 -20.24 18.46 2.00
CA GLY A 626 -19.58 17.18 1.85
C GLY A 626 -20.52 16.06 1.42
N LEU A 627 -20.02 14.82 1.45
CA LEU A 627 -20.78 13.61 1.14
C LEU A 627 -21.43 13.00 2.38
N GLY A 628 -20.90 13.30 3.57
CA GLY A 628 -21.36 12.75 4.84
C GLY A 628 -21.00 11.27 4.99
N ASP A 629 -21.81 10.51 5.71
CA ASP A 629 -21.64 9.08 5.89
C ASP A 629 -21.95 8.33 4.58
N TRP A 630 -20.94 8.25 3.73
CA TRP A 630 -21.05 7.69 2.38
C TRP A 630 -21.43 6.21 2.42
N PHE A 631 -22.45 5.81 1.68
CA PHE A 631 -22.98 4.44 1.64
C PHE A 631 -23.58 3.94 2.95
N ASP A 632 -24.13 4.82 3.82
CA ASP A 632 -24.94 4.40 4.96
C ASP A 632 -26.16 3.58 4.52
N ILE A 633 -26.64 2.71 5.40
CA ILE A 633 -27.78 1.82 5.13
C ILE A 633 -29.08 2.54 5.48
N GLY A 634 -29.53 3.39 4.56
CA GLY A 634 -30.79 4.10 4.64
C GLY A 634 -31.86 3.55 3.68
N PRO A 635 -33.02 4.21 3.59
CA PRO A 635 -34.15 3.75 2.78
C PRO A 635 -33.97 3.94 1.26
N LYS A 636 -32.96 4.71 0.83
CA LYS A 636 -32.66 4.99 -0.58
C LYS A 636 -31.49 4.14 -1.08
N MET A 637 -31.22 4.21 -2.39
CA MET A 637 -30.02 3.61 -2.97
C MET A 637 -28.76 4.13 -2.28
N PRO A 638 -27.74 3.26 -2.08
CA PRO A 638 -26.47 3.66 -1.47
C PRO A 638 -25.81 4.83 -2.20
N GLY A 639 -25.28 5.77 -1.44
CA GLY A 639 -24.62 6.97 -1.93
C GLY A 639 -24.43 7.99 -0.80
N ARG A 640 -24.85 9.25 -0.99
CA ARG A 640 -24.76 10.30 0.03
C ARG A 640 -25.50 9.91 1.31
N ALA A 641 -25.03 10.43 2.45
CA ALA A 641 -25.60 10.20 3.78
C ALA A 641 -27.14 10.38 3.81
N GLN A 642 -27.80 9.44 4.44
CA GLN A 642 -29.27 9.39 4.55
C GLN A 642 -29.75 9.53 6.00
N LEU A 643 -29.06 8.89 6.94
CA LEU A 643 -29.47 8.77 8.35
C LEU A 643 -28.92 9.91 9.21
N SER A 644 -27.74 10.44 8.88
CA SER A 644 -27.12 11.57 9.56
C SER A 644 -27.18 12.82 8.69
N SER A 645 -27.20 14.02 9.32
CA SER A 645 -26.96 15.26 8.59
C SER A 645 -25.49 15.36 8.16
N LEU A 646 -25.19 16.10 7.08
CA LEU A 646 -23.81 16.32 6.65
C LEU A 646 -22.97 16.97 7.74
N ALA A 647 -23.57 17.87 8.52
CA ALA A 647 -22.88 18.54 9.62
C ALA A 647 -22.52 17.60 10.78
N ALA A 648 -23.23 16.49 10.92
CA ALA A 648 -22.97 15.51 11.99
C ALA A 648 -21.70 14.68 11.76
N THR A 649 -21.16 14.67 10.55
CA THR A 649 -19.87 14.02 10.22
C THR A 649 -18.79 15.05 9.94
N ALA A 650 -19.07 16.04 9.10
CA ALA A 650 -18.10 17.06 8.68
C ALA A 650 -17.55 17.89 9.86
N THR A 651 -18.40 18.31 10.78
CA THR A 651 -17.97 19.17 11.91
C THR A 651 -17.13 18.43 12.96
N PRO A 652 -17.47 17.22 13.40
CA PRO A 652 -16.56 16.43 14.26
C PRO A 652 -15.19 16.16 13.64
N ILE A 653 -15.11 15.92 12.33
CA ILE A 653 -13.83 15.73 11.63
C ILE A 653 -13.03 17.03 11.61
N TYR A 654 -13.65 18.16 11.30
CA TYR A 654 -13.04 19.48 11.42
C TYR A 654 -12.54 19.79 12.83
N TYR A 655 -13.27 19.37 13.88
CA TYR A 655 -12.82 19.45 15.26
C TYR A 655 -11.56 18.59 15.49
N MET A 656 -11.54 17.37 14.98
CA MET A 656 -10.36 16.50 15.08
C MET A 656 -9.16 17.08 14.32
N ASP A 657 -9.37 17.73 13.17
CA ASP A 657 -8.32 18.46 12.46
C ASP A 657 -7.73 19.58 13.30
N ALA A 658 -8.58 20.39 13.96
CA ALA A 658 -8.10 21.45 14.86
C ALA A 658 -7.27 20.87 16.02
N LEU A 659 -7.68 19.76 16.62
CA LEU A 659 -6.91 19.06 17.67
C LEU A 659 -5.60 18.46 17.14
N ALA A 660 -5.62 17.92 15.93
CA ALA A 660 -4.40 17.42 15.27
C ALA A 660 -3.38 18.56 15.03
N MET A 661 -3.87 19.74 14.66
CA MET A 661 -3.02 20.94 14.53
C MET A 661 -2.49 21.42 15.88
N VAL A 662 -3.26 21.34 16.98
CA VAL A 662 -2.76 21.60 18.33
C VAL A 662 -1.58 20.69 18.63
N LYS A 663 -1.80 19.38 18.46
CA LYS A 663 -0.76 18.37 18.73
C LYS A 663 0.48 18.57 17.85
N GLY A 664 0.28 18.83 16.57
CA GLY A 664 1.35 19.13 15.64
C GLY A 664 2.14 20.38 16.05
N ALA A 665 1.46 21.46 16.45
CA ALA A 665 2.10 22.68 16.93
C ALA A 665 2.94 22.45 18.20
N GLU A 666 2.41 21.68 19.15
CA GLU A 666 3.13 21.29 20.37
C GLU A 666 4.41 20.53 20.05
N LEU A 667 4.34 19.53 19.19
CA LEU A 667 5.47 18.71 18.75
C LEU A 667 6.55 19.54 18.03
N LEU A 668 6.12 20.60 17.34
CA LEU A 668 7.02 21.51 16.62
C LEU A 668 7.46 22.72 17.45
N GLY A 669 7.02 22.85 18.71
CA GLY A 669 7.32 23.97 19.59
C GLY A 669 6.66 25.30 19.19
N LYS A 670 5.59 25.27 18.37
CA LYS A 670 4.87 26.45 17.84
C LYS A 670 3.74 26.86 18.81
N LYS A 671 4.10 27.42 19.97
CA LYS A 671 3.14 27.74 21.07
C LYS A 671 1.96 28.61 20.63
N LYS A 672 2.20 29.66 19.83
CA LYS A 672 1.11 30.55 19.37
C LYS A 672 0.12 29.84 18.47
N ASP A 673 0.61 28.95 17.65
CA ASP A 673 -0.25 28.14 16.78
C ASP A 673 -1.07 27.14 17.62
N ALA A 674 -0.45 26.50 18.62
CA ALA A 674 -1.17 25.60 19.53
C ALA A 674 -2.33 26.33 20.23
N GLU A 675 -2.09 27.55 20.74
CA GLU A 675 -3.13 28.38 21.38
C GLU A 675 -4.26 28.77 20.38
N ARG A 676 -3.89 29.10 19.14
CA ARG A 676 -4.83 29.45 18.07
C ARG A 676 -5.73 28.26 17.73
N TRP A 677 -5.13 27.10 17.50
CA TRP A 677 -5.89 25.88 17.14
C TRP A 677 -6.73 25.38 18.28
N GLN A 678 -6.26 25.49 19.53
CA GLN A 678 -7.05 25.15 20.71
C GLN A 678 -8.30 26.02 20.82
N LYS A 679 -8.16 27.35 20.64
CA LYS A 679 -9.33 28.25 20.63
C LYS A 679 -10.34 27.89 19.54
N LEU A 680 -9.86 27.50 18.36
CA LEU A 680 -10.72 27.02 17.29
C LEU A 680 -11.45 25.74 17.70
N ALA A 681 -10.74 24.76 18.22
CA ALA A 681 -11.33 23.51 18.69
C ALA A 681 -12.41 23.76 19.77
N ASP A 682 -12.12 24.61 20.75
CA ASP A 682 -13.09 24.95 21.80
C ASP A 682 -14.36 25.60 21.24
N ALA A 683 -14.23 26.49 20.26
CA ALA A 683 -15.36 27.12 19.59
C ALA A 683 -16.21 26.10 18.78
N ILE A 684 -15.54 25.21 18.01
CA ILE A 684 -16.25 24.14 17.28
C ILE A 684 -17.01 23.25 18.23
N ARG A 685 -16.39 22.80 19.34
CA ARG A 685 -17.04 21.96 20.36
C ARG A 685 -18.28 22.62 20.95
N THR A 686 -18.19 23.91 21.30
CA THR A 686 -19.30 24.67 21.86
C THR A 686 -20.45 24.72 20.84
N SER A 687 -20.22 25.23 19.64
CA SER A 687 -21.26 25.36 18.61
C SER A 687 -21.89 24.01 18.23
N TYR A 688 -21.07 22.94 18.15
CA TYR A 688 -21.56 21.60 17.83
C TYR A 688 -22.48 21.04 18.90
N ASN A 689 -22.10 21.14 20.17
CA ASN A 689 -22.91 20.63 21.29
C ASN A 689 -24.20 21.44 21.45
N GLU A 690 -24.14 22.78 21.34
CA GLU A 690 -25.36 23.61 21.40
C GLU A 690 -26.36 23.25 20.29
N LYS A 691 -25.88 22.90 19.12
CA LYS A 691 -26.72 22.66 17.95
C LYS A 691 -27.24 21.23 17.84
N PHE A 692 -26.41 20.23 18.18
CA PHE A 692 -26.70 18.83 17.84
C PHE A 692 -26.90 17.92 19.05
N PHE A 693 -26.52 18.32 20.27
CA PHE A 693 -26.69 17.47 21.43
C PHE A 693 -28.10 17.62 22.03
N HIS A 694 -28.80 16.50 22.07
CA HIS A 694 -30.14 16.39 22.71
C HIS A 694 -29.98 15.81 24.11
N LYS A 695 -29.88 16.70 25.10
CA LYS A 695 -29.54 16.37 26.48
C LYS A 695 -30.50 15.35 27.13
N GLU A 696 -31.81 15.55 26.99
CA GLU A 696 -32.82 14.66 27.61
C GLU A 696 -32.75 13.21 27.08
N GLY A 697 -32.42 13.05 25.79
CA GLY A 697 -32.28 11.74 25.12
C GLY A 697 -30.88 11.18 25.09
N CYS A 698 -29.86 11.95 25.51
CA CYS A 698 -28.45 11.60 25.43
C CYS A 698 -28.02 11.17 24.03
N TYR A 699 -28.32 11.96 23.00
CA TYR A 699 -27.96 11.63 21.61
C TYR A 699 -27.63 12.88 20.79
N TYR A 700 -26.97 12.66 19.67
CA TYR A 700 -26.60 13.70 18.68
C TYR A 700 -27.43 13.63 17.40
N ASP A 701 -27.66 14.81 16.78
CA ASP A 701 -28.33 15.00 15.49
C ASP A 701 -29.69 14.25 15.44
N ARG A 702 -29.79 13.21 14.60
CA ARG A 702 -30.99 12.38 14.40
C ARG A 702 -30.95 11.04 15.17
N ASN A 703 -30.08 10.91 16.14
CA ASN A 703 -29.87 9.68 16.90
C ASN A 703 -29.41 8.48 16.05
N SER A 704 -28.67 8.72 14.97
CA SER A 704 -28.08 7.66 14.16
C SER A 704 -26.89 7.01 14.86
N GLN A 705 -26.58 5.74 14.50
CA GLN A 705 -25.36 5.07 14.99
C GLN A 705 -24.13 5.94 14.73
N THR A 706 -24.01 6.51 13.52
CA THR A 706 -22.88 7.34 13.07
C THR A 706 -22.75 8.63 13.86
N ALA A 707 -23.84 9.41 13.99
CA ALA A 707 -23.78 10.72 14.65
C ALA A 707 -23.36 10.59 16.13
N ASN A 708 -23.91 9.60 16.84
CA ASN A 708 -23.54 9.32 18.23
C ASN A 708 -22.10 8.84 18.36
N SER A 709 -21.68 7.94 17.48
CA SER A 709 -20.35 7.31 17.55
C SER A 709 -19.22 8.29 17.22
N ILE A 710 -19.38 9.13 16.18
CA ILE A 710 -18.37 10.12 15.84
C ILE A 710 -18.22 11.20 16.92
N ALA A 711 -19.33 11.61 17.57
CA ALA A 711 -19.29 12.54 18.69
C ALA A 711 -18.54 11.96 19.90
N LEU A 712 -18.74 10.66 20.20
CA LEU A 712 -17.99 9.94 21.25
C LEU A 712 -16.49 9.88 20.93
N CYS A 713 -16.15 9.47 19.70
CA CYS A 713 -14.75 9.29 19.30
C CYS A 713 -13.98 10.60 19.17
N ALA A 714 -14.62 11.67 18.71
CA ALA A 714 -14.03 13.00 18.63
C ALA A 714 -13.83 13.64 20.01
N GLY A 715 -14.42 13.10 21.09
CA GLY A 715 -14.34 13.69 22.43
C GLY A 715 -15.25 14.90 22.64
N LEU A 716 -16.28 15.03 21.81
CA LEU A 716 -17.26 16.12 21.89
C LEU A 716 -18.27 15.91 23.04
N VAL A 717 -18.53 14.65 23.43
CA VAL A 717 -19.49 14.27 24.45
C VAL A 717 -18.92 14.56 25.85
N ASP A 718 -19.65 15.32 26.66
CA ASP A 718 -19.25 15.57 28.07
C ASP A 718 -19.27 14.27 28.89
N PRO A 719 -18.35 14.12 29.85
CA PRO A 719 -18.12 12.86 30.57
C PRO A 719 -19.39 12.22 31.16
N GLU A 720 -20.29 12.99 31.70
CA GLU A 720 -21.52 12.52 32.31
C GLU A 720 -22.54 11.93 31.34
N TYR A 721 -22.46 12.26 30.05
CA TYR A 721 -23.37 11.77 29.02
C TYR A 721 -22.77 10.62 28.14
N ARG A 722 -21.48 10.33 28.29
CA ARG A 722 -20.79 9.34 27.41
C ARG A 722 -21.48 7.98 27.44
N GLN A 723 -21.83 7.49 28.62
CA GLN A 723 -22.51 6.20 28.74
C GLN A 723 -23.87 6.22 28.07
N GLY A 724 -24.70 7.26 28.29
CA GLY A 724 -26.04 7.38 27.70
C GLY A 724 -25.99 7.46 26.17
N VAL A 725 -24.99 8.17 25.59
CA VAL A 725 -24.80 8.21 24.12
C VAL A 725 -24.38 6.85 23.59
N LEU A 726 -23.48 6.14 24.27
CA LEU A 726 -23.07 4.79 23.91
C LEU A 726 -24.25 3.81 23.97
N ASP A 727 -25.07 3.90 25.02
CA ASP A 727 -26.24 3.04 25.18
C ASP A 727 -27.25 3.24 24.06
N ASN A 728 -27.40 4.46 23.51
CA ASN A 728 -28.21 4.72 22.33
C ASN A 728 -27.66 4.03 21.07
N VAL A 729 -26.33 4.04 20.86
CA VAL A 729 -25.71 3.28 19.78
C VAL A 729 -26.00 1.79 19.89
N VAL A 730 -25.75 1.22 21.07
CA VAL A 730 -26.00 -0.21 21.34
C VAL A 730 -27.49 -0.55 21.18
N LYS A 731 -28.39 0.29 21.71
CA LYS A 731 -29.83 0.09 21.60
C LYS A 731 -30.29 0.07 20.13
N ASP A 732 -29.82 1.00 19.31
CA ASP A 732 -30.20 1.03 17.89
C ASP A 732 -29.69 -0.23 17.15
N ILE A 733 -28.44 -0.64 17.36
CA ILE A 733 -27.86 -1.87 16.80
C ILE A 733 -28.71 -3.09 17.20
N ARG A 734 -29.01 -3.24 18.50
CA ARG A 734 -29.80 -4.37 19.03
C ARG A 734 -31.23 -4.38 18.47
N SER A 735 -31.86 -3.22 18.32
CA SER A 735 -33.21 -3.08 17.78
C SER A 735 -33.32 -3.49 16.30
N ARG A 736 -32.19 -3.45 15.58
CA ARG A 736 -32.04 -3.86 14.17
C ARG A 736 -31.52 -5.27 14.01
N ASN A 737 -31.75 -6.15 14.99
CA ASN A 737 -31.27 -7.53 14.96
C ASN A 737 -29.74 -7.60 14.80
N ASN A 738 -29.01 -6.77 15.55
CA ASN A 738 -27.57 -6.56 15.48
C ASN A 738 -27.09 -6.01 14.11
N GLY A 739 -27.93 -5.25 13.41
CA GLY A 739 -27.60 -4.65 12.12
C GLY A 739 -26.86 -3.32 12.27
N LEU A 740 -25.80 -3.16 11.50
CA LEU A 740 -25.14 -1.87 11.33
C LEU A 740 -25.94 -0.95 10.40
N THR A 741 -25.73 0.37 10.53
CA THR A 741 -26.26 1.36 9.58
C THR A 741 -25.20 2.31 9.04
N GLY A 742 -24.01 2.32 9.64
CA GLY A 742 -22.92 3.18 9.21
C GLY A 742 -22.42 2.84 7.79
N GLY A 743 -22.14 3.87 7.03
CA GLY A 743 -21.42 3.76 5.77
C GLY A 743 -19.91 3.76 5.98
N ASP A 744 -19.19 4.23 4.99
CA ASP A 744 -17.73 4.32 5.03
C ASP A 744 -17.22 5.17 6.21
N VAL A 745 -17.74 6.39 6.35
CA VAL A 745 -17.34 7.29 7.44
C VAL A 745 -17.84 6.76 8.79
N GLY A 746 -19.11 6.39 8.88
CA GLY A 746 -19.75 6.05 10.15
C GLY A 746 -19.24 4.75 10.77
N TYR A 747 -18.99 3.73 9.98
CA TYR A 747 -18.69 2.40 10.50
C TYR A 747 -17.37 2.35 11.28
N THR A 748 -16.34 3.10 10.85
CA THR A 748 -15.08 3.19 11.62
C THR A 748 -15.32 3.77 13.02
N TYR A 749 -16.17 4.81 13.14
CA TYR A 749 -16.47 5.43 14.43
C TYR A 749 -17.40 4.57 15.28
N ILE A 750 -18.33 3.82 14.67
CA ILE A 750 -19.18 2.85 15.40
C ILE A 750 -18.31 1.80 16.07
N LEU A 751 -17.35 1.20 15.34
CA LEU A 751 -16.42 0.23 15.91
C LEU A 751 -15.59 0.85 17.05
N ARG A 752 -14.95 2.01 16.81
CA ARG A 752 -14.11 2.69 17.80
C ARG A 752 -14.89 3.11 19.08
N ALA A 753 -16.14 3.56 18.92
CA ALA A 753 -16.98 3.90 20.08
C ALA A 753 -17.32 2.67 20.92
N LEU A 754 -17.65 1.55 20.28
CA LEU A 754 -17.91 0.26 20.93
C LEU A 754 -16.62 -0.31 21.57
N GLU A 755 -15.47 -0.23 20.89
CA GLU A 755 -14.15 -0.61 21.41
C GLU A 755 -13.83 0.18 22.69
N ALA A 756 -13.92 1.51 22.63
CA ALA A 756 -13.66 2.39 23.78
C ALA A 756 -14.65 2.19 24.95
N GLY A 757 -15.87 1.79 24.64
CA GLY A 757 -16.91 1.45 25.62
C GLY A 757 -16.86 0.02 26.14
N GLY A 758 -15.87 -0.79 25.75
CA GLY A 758 -15.74 -2.19 26.18
C GLY A 758 -16.85 -3.11 25.64
N ARG A 759 -17.41 -2.79 24.48
CA ARG A 759 -18.55 -3.48 23.89
C ARG A 759 -18.16 -4.35 22.68
N SER A 760 -17.03 -5.07 22.80
CA SER A 760 -16.62 -6.08 21.81
C SER A 760 -17.68 -7.18 21.60
N ASP A 761 -18.56 -7.41 22.60
CA ASP A 761 -19.73 -8.30 22.47
C ASP A 761 -20.66 -7.84 21.34
N VAL A 762 -20.93 -6.53 21.27
CA VAL A 762 -21.80 -5.95 20.24
C VAL A 762 -21.11 -6.02 18.87
N ILE A 763 -19.80 -5.74 18.78
CA ILE A 763 -19.04 -5.85 17.54
C ILE A 763 -19.07 -7.29 17.02
N PHE A 764 -18.84 -8.28 17.91
CA PHE A 764 -18.89 -9.69 17.55
C PHE A 764 -20.26 -10.08 17.01
N ASP A 765 -21.34 -9.72 17.72
CA ASP A 765 -22.72 -10.05 17.34
C ASP A 765 -23.11 -9.44 15.98
N MET A 766 -22.70 -8.18 15.71
CA MET A 766 -22.92 -7.50 14.44
C MET A 766 -22.25 -8.23 13.26
N ASN A 767 -21.07 -8.82 13.48
CA ASN A 767 -20.26 -9.42 12.46
C ASN A 767 -20.34 -10.95 12.40
N SER A 768 -21.25 -11.57 13.21
CA SER A 768 -21.49 -13.01 13.23
C SER A 768 -22.78 -13.43 12.47
N ARG A 769 -23.26 -12.59 11.54
CA ARG A 769 -24.55 -12.74 10.85
C ARG A 769 -24.36 -12.85 9.34
N TYR A 770 -25.23 -13.64 8.70
CA TYR A 770 -25.32 -13.80 7.24
C TYR A 770 -26.59 -13.19 6.64
N ASP A 771 -27.58 -12.90 7.46
CA ASP A 771 -28.95 -12.52 7.09
C ASP A 771 -29.24 -11.00 7.23
N VAL A 772 -28.30 -10.24 7.75
CA VAL A 772 -28.32 -8.77 7.78
C VAL A 772 -27.14 -8.21 7.00
N TYR A 773 -27.26 -7.00 6.47
CA TYR A 773 -26.18 -6.36 5.76
C TYR A 773 -24.92 -6.26 6.62
N GLY A 774 -23.79 -6.69 6.06
CA GLY A 774 -22.51 -6.83 6.72
C GLY A 774 -21.63 -7.82 5.96
N TYR A 775 -20.47 -8.16 6.51
CA TYR A 775 -19.51 -9.05 5.82
C TYR A 775 -20.04 -10.45 5.56
N GLY A 776 -20.77 -11.02 6.52
CA GLY A 776 -21.40 -12.33 6.33
C GLY A 776 -22.41 -12.36 5.18
N TYR A 777 -23.21 -11.29 5.05
CA TYR A 777 -24.11 -11.12 3.91
C TYR A 777 -23.33 -11.06 2.58
N MET A 778 -22.25 -10.26 2.51
CA MET A 778 -21.41 -10.20 1.31
C MET A 778 -20.85 -11.56 0.92
N LEU A 779 -20.34 -12.31 1.90
CA LEU A 779 -19.86 -13.69 1.70
C LEU A 779 -20.96 -14.63 1.21
N ALA A 780 -22.18 -14.52 1.76
CA ALA A 780 -23.35 -15.31 1.33
C ALA A 780 -23.77 -14.99 -0.12
N GLN A 781 -23.52 -13.76 -0.60
CA GLN A 781 -23.70 -13.37 -2.00
C GLN A 781 -22.54 -13.83 -2.92
N GLY A 782 -21.55 -14.56 -2.40
CA GLY A 782 -20.41 -15.09 -3.17
C GLY A 782 -19.26 -14.10 -3.40
N ALA A 783 -19.18 -13.02 -2.63
CA ALA A 783 -18.07 -12.09 -2.68
C ALA A 783 -16.75 -12.77 -2.27
N THR A 784 -15.69 -12.52 -3.03
CA THR A 784 -14.31 -13.00 -2.76
C THR A 784 -13.33 -11.87 -2.51
N ALA A 785 -13.70 -10.63 -2.85
CA ALA A 785 -13.10 -9.37 -2.42
C ALA A 785 -14.21 -8.46 -1.91
N LEU A 786 -13.88 -7.43 -1.12
CA LEU A 786 -14.85 -6.60 -0.44
C LEU A 786 -15.65 -5.74 -1.44
N PRO A 787 -17.01 -5.84 -1.48
CA PRO A 787 -17.83 -4.95 -2.31
C PRO A 787 -17.88 -3.50 -1.80
N GLU A 788 -18.14 -2.57 -2.71
CA GLU A 788 -18.32 -1.13 -2.45
C GLU A 788 -19.55 -0.81 -1.58
N SER A 789 -20.55 -1.69 -1.52
CA SER A 789 -21.77 -1.46 -0.75
C SER A 789 -22.17 -2.65 0.12
N TRP A 790 -22.72 -2.38 1.30
CA TRP A 790 -23.25 -3.39 2.21
C TRP A 790 -24.35 -4.25 1.55
N GLN A 791 -25.12 -3.65 0.63
CA GLN A 791 -26.23 -4.31 -0.09
C GLN A 791 -25.76 -5.16 -1.29
N VAL A 792 -24.44 -5.17 -1.59
CA VAL A 792 -23.86 -5.91 -2.73
C VAL A 792 -24.55 -5.55 -4.06
N VAL A 793 -24.69 -4.25 -4.31
CA VAL A 793 -25.39 -3.74 -5.50
C VAL A 793 -24.62 -4.07 -6.78
N PRO A 794 -25.20 -4.78 -7.79
CA PRO A 794 -24.45 -5.30 -8.94
C PRO A 794 -23.76 -4.24 -9.80
N ILE A 795 -24.30 -3.00 -9.88
CA ILE A 795 -23.69 -1.91 -10.66
C ILE A 795 -22.53 -1.21 -9.94
N LYS A 796 -22.27 -1.57 -8.68
CA LYS A 796 -21.16 -1.06 -7.87
C LYS A 796 -19.94 -1.95 -8.01
N SER A 797 -18.78 -1.50 -7.52
CA SER A 797 -17.58 -2.34 -7.49
C SER A 797 -17.76 -3.53 -6.54
N HIS A 798 -17.26 -4.68 -6.95
CA HIS A 798 -17.13 -5.86 -6.11
C HIS A 798 -15.67 -6.10 -5.66
N ASN A 799 -14.85 -5.04 -5.78
CA ASN A 799 -13.47 -5.03 -5.31
C ASN A 799 -13.09 -3.61 -4.85
N HIS A 800 -13.49 -3.29 -3.64
CA HIS A 800 -13.31 -1.99 -2.98
C HIS A 800 -12.87 -2.26 -1.54
N PHE A 801 -12.28 -1.31 -0.81
CA PHE A 801 -11.87 -1.57 0.57
C PHE A 801 -12.38 -0.56 1.61
N MET A 802 -13.09 0.48 1.21
CA MET A 802 -13.59 1.54 2.12
C MET A 802 -14.40 1.01 3.31
N LEU A 803 -15.07 -0.12 3.18
CA LEU A 803 -15.86 -0.73 4.27
C LEU A 803 -15.05 -1.74 5.12
N GLY A 804 -13.73 -1.79 4.99
CA GLY A 804 -12.86 -2.80 5.63
C GLY A 804 -12.42 -2.51 7.06
N HIS A 805 -13.16 -1.71 7.82
CA HIS A 805 -12.75 -1.19 9.13
C HIS A 805 -12.60 -2.25 10.22
N LEU A 806 -13.29 -3.38 10.12
CA LEU A 806 -13.25 -4.45 11.13
C LEU A 806 -11.87 -5.06 11.33
N MET A 807 -11.00 -4.97 10.33
CA MET A 807 -9.65 -5.52 10.39
C MET A 807 -8.89 -4.99 11.62
N GLN A 808 -9.00 -3.70 11.96
CA GLN A 808 -8.38 -3.12 13.16
C GLN A 808 -8.81 -3.88 14.42
N TRP A 809 -10.13 -4.10 14.63
CA TRP A 809 -10.65 -4.79 15.81
C TRP A 809 -10.15 -6.22 15.94
N LEU A 810 -9.98 -6.94 14.81
CA LEU A 810 -9.43 -8.30 14.81
C LEU A 810 -8.03 -8.35 15.42
N TYR A 811 -7.17 -7.37 15.10
CA TYR A 811 -5.81 -7.29 15.65
C TYR A 811 -5.77 -6.71 17.06
N THR A 812 -6.50 -5.61 17.30
CA THR A 812 -6.39 -4.86 18.54
C THR A 812 -7.20 -5.44 19.71
N HIS A 813 -8.30 -6.14 19.43
CA HIS A 813 -9.20 -6.67 20.48
C HIS A 813 -9.18 -8.20 20.47
N VAL A 814 -9.54 -8.86 19.38
CA VAL A 814 -9.47 -10.33 19.35
C VAL A 814 -8.03 -10.80 19.57
N GLY A 815 -7.05 -10.25 18.85
CA GLY A 815 -5.63 -10.50 19.08
C GLY A 815 -5.06 -9.79 20.29
N GLY A 816 -5.60 -8.63 20.64
CA GLY A 816 -5.19 -7.83 21.79
C GLY A 816 -3.93 -7.01 21.59
N ILE A 817 -3.38 -6.91 20.37
CA ILE A 817 -2.13 -6.19 20.11
C ILE A 817 -2.42 -4.70 19.91
N ARG A 818 -2.07 -3.88 20.91
CA ARG A 818 -2.31 -2.43 20.91
C ARG A 818 -1.01 -1.66 21.19
N ARG A 819 -0.89 -0.46 20.64
CA ARG A 819 0.11 0.52 21.06
C ARG A 819 -0.32 1.11 22.41
N ASP A 820 0.60 1.25 23.35
CA ASP A 820 0.37 2.06 24.55
C ASP A 820 0.20 3.54 24.12
N THR A 821 -0.88 4.19 24.54
CA THR A 821 -1.21 5.57 24.16
C THR A 821 -0.13 6.59 24.53
N GLY A 822 0.68 6.31 25.55
CA GLY A 822 1.80 7.13 25.97
C GLY A 822 3.13 6.83 25.28
N ALA A 823 3.15 5.94 24.25
CA ALA A 823 4.35 5.53 23.54
C ALA A 823 4.22 5.67 22.03
N LEU A 824 5.35 5.88 21.35
CA LEU A 824 5.44 5.91 19.89
C LEU A 824 5.88 4.54 19.34
N ALA A 825 5.45 4.21 18.14
CA ALA A 825 5.95 3.09 17.32
C ALA A 825 5.95 1.73 18.03
N TYR A 826 5.07 1.50 19.00
CA TYR A 826 5.04 0.28 19.82
C TYR A 826 6.28 0.09 20.73
N LYS A 827 7.02 1.17 21.07
CA LYS A 827 8.10 1.09 22.08
C LYS A 827 7.60 0.52 23.42
N ARG A 828 6.35 0.81 23.76
CA ARG A 828 5.54 0.10 24.73
C ARG A 828 4.26 -0.38 24.06
N SER A 829 3.94 -1.65 24.24
CA SER A 829 2.72 -2.27 23.73
C SER A 829 1.82 -2.77 24.84
N VAL A 830 0.59 -3.07 24.48
CA VAL A 830 -0.37 -3.77 25.34
C VAL A 830 -0.78 -5.04 24.63
N ILE A 831 -0.69 -6.18 25.29
CA ILE A 831 -1.25 -7.45 24.83
C ILE A 831 -2.44 -7.79 25.70
N ARG A 832 -3.64 -7.53 25.19
CA ARG A 832 -4.92 -7.72 25.89
C ARG A 832 -5.94 -8.40 24.99
N PRO A 833 -5.87 -9.73 24.83
CA PRO A 833 -6.83 -10.46 23.99
C PRO A 833 -8.22 -10.49 24.64
N GLU A 834 -9.25 -10.46 23.79
CA GLU A 834 -10.65 -10.54 24.20
C GLU A 834 -11.32 -11.77 23.59
N ALA A 835 -11.58 -12.78 24.42
CA ALA A 835 -12.25 -14.01 24.03
C ALA A 835 -13.78 -13.80 24.04
N VAL A 836 -14.31 -13.13 23.00
CA VAL A 836 -15.72 -12.75 22.89
C VAL A 836 -16.54 -13.81 22.09
N GLY A 837 -17.85 -13.85 22.35
CA GLY A 837 -18.76 -14.76 21.64
C GLY A 837 -18.37 -16.21 21.80
N ASP A 838 -18.28 -16.93 20.70
CA ASP A 838 -17.92 -18.36 20.65
C ASP A 838 -16.42 -18.60 20.39
N LEU A 839 -15.59 -17.56 20.46
CA LEU A 839 -14.16 -17.68 20.24
C LEU A 839 -13.49 -18.52 21.33
N THR A 840 -12.80 -19.59 20.90
CA THR A 840 -11.98 -20.46 21.75
C THR A 840 -10.51 -20.29 21.53
N MET A 841 -10.09 -19.65 20.42
CA MET A 841 -8.70 -19.34 20.14
C MET A 841 -8.55 -18.20 19.12
N ALA A 842 -7.43 -17.48 19.20
CA ALA A 842 -6.90 -16.67 18.11
C ALA A 842 -5.36 -16.70 18.11
N ARG A 843 -4.78 -16.59 16.92
CA ARG A 843 -3.35 -16.42 16.67
C ARG A 843 -3.17 -15.18 15.82
N VAL A 844 -2.49 -14.18 16.40
CA VAL A 844 -2.31 -12.89 15.76
C VAL A 844 -0.85 -12.47 15.90
N SER A 845 -0.27 -12.00 14.80
CA SER A 845 1.05 -11.37 14.82
C SER A 845 1.02 -10.04 14.10
N PHE A 846 1.92 -9.15 14.51
CA PHE A 846 2.09 -7.85 13.89
C PHE A 846 3.57 -7.46 13.88
N GLU A 847 4.10 -7.08 12.71
CA GLU A 847 5.47 -6.61 12.54
C GLU A 847 5.51 -5.10 12.83
N SER A 848 5.89 -4.76 14.06
CA SER A 848 6.06 -3.37 14.48
C SER A 848 7.42 -2.82 13.98
N PRO A 849 7.65 -1.50 14.03
CA PRO A 849 8.97 -0.93 13.72
C PRO A 849 10.13 -1.56 14.52
N TYR A 850 9.87 -2.08 15.72
CA TYR A 850 10.88 -2.74 16.56
C TYR A 850 11.00 -4.25 16.35
N GLY A 851 10.08 -4.86 15.62
CA GLY A 851 9.99 -6.30 15.35
C GLY A 851 8.62 -6.88 15.68
N GLN A 852 8.54 -8.20 15.59
CA GLN A 852 7.27 -8.91 15.70
C GLN A 852 6.70 -8.86 17.13
N ILE A 853 5.44 -8.49 17.23
CA ILE A 853 4.58 -8.69 18.40
C ILE A 853 3.63 -9.84 18.08
N ARG A 854 3.52 -10.83 18.97
CA ARG A 854 2.63 -11.98 18.78
C ARG A 854 1.76 -12.23 19.99
N SER A 855 0.51 -12.53 19.75
CA SER A 855 -0.50 -12.91 20.73
C SER A 855 -1.24 -14.14 20.20
N GLU A 856 -1.00 -15.29 20.82
CA GLU A 856 -1.71 -16.53 20.50
C GLU A 856 -2.35 -17.04 21.78
N TRP A 857 -3.67 -17.13 21.79
CA TRP A 857 -4.41 -17.55 22.98
C TRP A 857 -5.39 -18.68 22.67
N SER A 858 -5.67 -19.46 23.72
CA SER A 858 -6.73 -20.46 23.74
C SER A 858 -7.49 -20.44 25.09
N LYS A 859 -8.78 -20.75 25.01
CA LYS A 859 -9.68 -20.80 26.17
C LYS A 859 -10.24 -22.22 26.28
N GLY A 860 -10.04 -22.85 27.44
CA GLY A 860 -10.61 -24.15 27.77
C GLY A 860 -12.07 -24.06 28.19
N ALA A 861 -12.81 -25.16 28.04
CA ALA A 861 -14.21 -25.25 28.52
C ALA A 861 -14.33 -25.16 30.04
N ASP A 862 -13.25 -25.45 30.75
CA ASP A 862 -13.13 -25.34 32.22
C ASP A 862 -12.82 -23.93 32.72
N GLY A 863 -12.72 -22.95 31.80
CA GLY A 863 -12.36 -21.56 32.10
C GLY A 863 -10.86 -21.32 32.16
N SER A 864 -10.02 -22.30 31.86
CA SER A 864 -8.56 -22.09 31.70
C SER A 864 -8.29 -21.18 30.50
N PHE A 865 -7.18 -20.43 30.56
CA PHE A 865 -6.78 -19.53 29.49
C PHE A 865 -5.26 -19.60 29.30
N GLU A 866 -4.83 -19.92 28.10
CA GLU A 866 -3.42 -19.94 27.73
C GLU A 866 -3.12 -18.75 26.81
N LEU A 867 -1.95 -18.10 26.98
CA LEU A 867 -1.46 -17.03 26.13
C LEU A 867 0.03 -17.18 25.86
N LEU A 868 0.40 -17.27 24.58
CA LEU A 868 1.77 -17.02 24.13
C LEU A 868 1.86 -15.55 23.73
N ALA A 869 2.69 -14.78 24.42
CA ALA A 869 2.98 -13.39 24.10
C ALA A 869 4.46 -13.25 23.70
N GLU A 870 4.71 -12.60 22.56
CA GLU A 870 6.05 -12.27 22.09
C GLU A 870 6.19 -10.74 22.02
N VAL A 871 7.24 -10.23 22.68
CA VAL A 871 7.55 -8.80 22.79
C VAL A 871 8.93 -8.58 22.18
N PRO A 872 9.05 -7.73 21.14
CA PRO A 872 10.32 -7.56 20.42
C PRO A 872 11.41 -6.95 21.31
N ALA A 873 12.67 -7.25 21.00
CA ALA A 873 13.82 -6.68 21.69
C ALA A 873 13.76 -5.15 21.71
N ASN A 874 14.34 -4.56 22.77
CA ASN A 874 14.36 -3.10 22.95
C ASN A 874 12.98 -2.47 23.20
N THR A 875 11.95 -3.27 23.54
CA THR A 875 10.58 -2.82 23.89
C THR A 875 10.07 -3.45 25.17
N THR A 876 8.94 -2.97 25.67
CA THR A 876 8.22 -3.54 26.82
C THR A 876 6.74 -3.68 26.52
N SER A 877 6.04 -4.53 27.26
CA SER A 877 4.59 -4.70 27.12
C SER A 877 3.89 -4.83 28.47
N THR A 878 2.61 -4.43 28.50
CA THR A 878 1.69 -4.87 29.56
C THR A 878 0.82 -5.99 29.03
N VAL A 879 0.81 -7.13 29.71
CA VAL A 879 0.03 -8.31 29.36
C VAL A 879 -1.17 -8.41 30.29
N TRP A 880 -2.36 -8.46 29.70
CA TRP A 880 -3.63 -8.58 30.39
C TRP A 880 -4.20 -9.98 30.19
N LEU A 881 -4.23 -10.76 31.26
CA LEU A 881 -4.72 -12.13 31.22
C LEU A 881 -6.16 -12.18 31.73
N PRO A 882 -7.14 -12.54 30.89
CA PRO A 882 -8.49 -12.81 31.36
C PRO A 882 -8.48 -13.88 32.46
N ALA A 883 -8.88 -13.50 33.67
CA ALA A 883 -8.77 -14.36 34.85
C ALA A 883 -9.73 -13.91 35.94
N ALA A 884 -10.20 -14.82 36.78
CA ALA A 884 -10.76 -14.46 38.07
C ALA A 884 -9.65 -13.91 38.97
N GLU A 885 -10.01 -13.07 39.95
CA GLU A 885 -9.03 -12.44 40.86
C GLU A 885 -8.20 -13.45 41.63
N ASP A 886 -8.83 -14.56 42.02
CA ASP A 886 -8.23 -15.68 42.76
C ASP A 886 -7.56 -16.74 41.88
N ALA A 887 -7.69 -16.68 40.56
CA ALA A 887 -7.11 -17.66 39.64
C ALA A 887 -5.56 -17.73 39.76
N ALA A 888 -5.02 -18.95 39.72
CA ALA A 888 -3.58 -19.14 39.68
C ALA A 888 -3.01 -18.90 38.28
N VAL A 889 -1.92 -18.14 38.20
CA VAL A 889 -1.21 -17.87 36.92
C VAL A 889 0.17 -18.51 36.97
N PHE A 890 0.48 -19.21 35.90
CA PHE A 890 1.79 -19.82 35.67
C PHE A 890 2.44 -19.21 34.43
N GLU A 891 3.75 -19.12 34.38
CA GLU A 891 4.55 -18.86 33.21
C GLU A 891 5.55 -19.98 32.99
N SER A 892 5.48 -20.64 31.82
CA SER A 892 6.31 -21.81 31.49
C SER A 892 6.31 -22.90 32.60
N ASN A 893 5.10 -23.18 33.14
CA ASN A 893 4.85 -24.12 34.25
C ASN A 893 5.40 -23.72 35.64
N LEU A 894 5.92 -22.51 35.80
CA LEU A 894 6.29 -21.96 37.10
C LEU A 894 5.25 -20.98 37.59
N PRO A 895 4.90 -20.93 38.87
CA PRO A 895 4.07 -19.85 39.42
C PRO A 895 4.65 -18.48 38.98
N VAL A 896 3.83 -17.62 38.47
CA VAL A 896 4.29 -16.36 37.83
C VAL A 896 5.09 -15.47 38.78
N GLU A 897 4.78 -15.50 40.07
CA GLU A 897 5.47 -14.76 41.16
C GLU A 897 6.94 -15.21 41.36
N LYS A 898 7.29 -16.38 40.81
CA LYS A 898 8.65 -16.94 40.88
C LYS A 898 9.47 -16.66 39.64
N VAL A 899 8.87 -16.02 38.62
CA VAL A 899 9.54 -15.76 37.35
C VAL A 899 10.14 -14.37 37.35
N ALA A 900 11.48 -14.30 37.25
CA ALA A 900 12.16 -13.00 37.19
C ALA A 900 11.76 -12.19 35.93
N GLY A 901 11.65 -10.90 36.06
CA GLY A 901 11.35 -9.99 34.94
C GLY A 901 9.86 -9.88 34.58
N ILE A 902 8.96 -10.44 35.40
CA ILE A 902 7.51 -10.25 35.32
C ILE A 902 7.06 -9.55 36.59
N GLU A 903 6.42 -8.37 36.41
CA GLU A 903 5.91 -7.56 37.52
C GLU A 903 4.37 -7.57 37.51
N TYR A 904 3.75 -7.92 38.64
CA TYR A 904 2.31 -7.89 38.79
C TYR A 904 1.83 -6.45 39.04
N LEU A 905 0.94 -5.93 38.17
CA LEU A 905 0.39 -4.57 38.25
C LEU A 905 -1.01 -4.47 38.86
N GLY A 906 -1.55 -5.63 39.26
CA GLY A 906 -2.87 -5.69 39.88
C GLY A 906 -3.95 -6.37 39.06
N TYR A 907 -5.15 -6.44 39.67
CA TYR A 907 -6.37 -6.93 39.01
C TYR A 907 -7.23 -5.76 38.52
N LYS A 908 -7.56 -5.76 37.22
CA LYS A 908 -8.30 -4.67 36.59
C LYS A 908 -9.20 -5.24 35.48
N GLU A 909 -10.44 -4.80 35.44
CA GLU A 909 -11.40 -5.10 34.36
C GLU A 909 -11.46 -6.62 34.01
N GLY A 910 -11.50 -7.48 35.02
CA GLY A 910 -11.58 -8.93 34.85
C GLY A 910 -10.26 -9.59 34.35
N CYS A 911 -9.14 -8.90 34.48
CA CYS A 911 -7.83 -9.39 34.07
C CYS A 911 -6.78 -9.22 35.17
N LYS A 912 -5.86 -10.18 35.25
CA LYS A 912 -4.58 -10.00 35.96
C LYS A 912 -3.58 -9.34 34.99
N VAL A 913 -2.96 -8.26 35.42
CA VAL A 913 -2.11 -7.42 34.57
C VAL A 913 -0.66 -7.54 35.00
N TYR A 914 0.22 -7.76 34.04
CA TYR A 914 1.66 -7.91 34.25
C TYR A 914 2.45 -7.00 33.32
N ALA A 915 3.54 -6.40 33.85
CA ALA A 915 4.54 -5.74 33.03
C ALA A 915 5.65 -6.75 32.68
N VAL A 916 6.06 -6.77 31.43
CA VAL A 916 7.11 -7.65 30.91
C VAL A 916 8.09 -6.89 30.01
N GLY A 917 9.34 -7.30 30.02
CA GLY A 917 10.34 -6.88 29.03
C GLY A 917 10.17 -7.61 27.71
N SER A 918 11.16 -7.44 26.82
CA SER A 918 11.22 -8.20 25.57
C SER A 918 11.37 -9.70 25.81
N GLY A 919 10.92 -10.53 24.87
CA GLY A 919 11.01 -11.99 24.93
C GLY A 919 9.72 -12.71 24.67
N THR A 920 9.75 -14.04 24.77
CA THR A 920 8.57 -14.90 24.61
C THR A 920 8.12 -15.42 25.97
N TYR A 921 6.83 -15.29 26.24
CA TYR A 921 6.18 -15.69 27.49
C TYR A 921 5.01 -16.63 27.19
N ARG A 922 4.86 -17.69 28.03
CA ARG A 922 3.77 -18.65 27.96
C ARG A 922 3.00 -18.65 29.26
N PHE A 923 1.94 -17.86 29.29
CA PHE A 923 1.05 -17.77 30.46
C PHE A 923 -0.02 -18.87 30.42
N ASP A 924 -0.29 -19.45 31.58
CA ASP A 924 -1.37 -20.43 31.80
C ASP A 924 -2.15 -20.00 33.05
N VAL A 925 -3.43 -19.62 32.81
CA VAL A 925 -4.39 -19.23 33.84
C VAL A 925 -5.25 -20.42 34.19
N ARG A 926 -5.18 -20.85 35.44
CA ARG A 926 -5.94 -21.99 35.97
C ARG A 926 -6.99 -21.53 36.96
N PRO A 927 -8.29 -21.78 36.73
CA PRO A 927 -9.31 -21.49 37.72
C PRO A 927 -9.06 -22.30 39.00
N GLN A 928 -9.35 -21.71 40.14
CA GLN A 928 -9.36 -22.50 41.38
C GLN A 928 -10.48 -23.56 41.30
N ARG A 929 -10.15 -24.81 41.59
CA ARG A 929 -11.11 -25.90 41.61
C ARG A 929 -12.03 -25.81 42.82
#